data_4d653a88f84c36bb553317604a1a5bb4
#
_entry.id   4d653a88f84c36bb553317604a1a5bb4
#
_cell.length_a   1.000
_cell.length_b   1.000
_cell.length_c   1.000
_cell.angle_alpha   90.00
_cell.angle_beta   90.00
_cell.angle_gamma   90.00
#
_symmetry.space_group_name_H-M   'P 1'
#
loop_
_entity.id
_entity.type
_entity.pdbx_description
1 polymer ?
#
loop_
_entity_poly.entity_id
_entity_poly.type
_entity_poly.pdbx_seq_one_letter_code
_entity_poly.pdbx_strand_id
1 'polypeptide(L)'
;FKAAVLIQRWYRRYVARLEMRRRCTWRIFQSIEYACEQDQIKLHNFFSYLMDHFTPSSSKERDFISRMFISGESFKEAELEKYCDYESMEVPDSYTGPHLSFPLLPDHATALLEAFKQKQQLHARYVLNLLHETRKHLKQLPNISHVSTCYSEEVTVCGDLHGQLDDLFLIFYKNGLPSPSKSYVFNGDFVDRGKQSLEILIILFTFLLIYPKEVHLNRGNHEDHMVNLRYGFCAGLIAMSRVHGKKILKMIQNVFCWLPLATLIDQKVLVIHGGISDTTDLDMLEKIQRNKFISVLRGKKRKESNRNVEIQEINGESKVEADPAGNEAAPSLSPQPRPAQAPSMANRLEFSRWVRQTVQEQIEWCRRLVDISESEEEELTYSSVVSLTDLDGPCWTRQEEWKQILDILWSDPMPQEGCKVNTVRGGGCYFGPDVTRKILEKYNLQFLIRSHECKQEGYEFCHNRKVLTIFSASNYYEIGSNRGAYVKLGPDLVPHFVQYQANKTAHTLTMTQRQGFPVALISRVEESAFRALREKLFAHTSALISAFKAYDKDNTGRITLSNWATAVESVLHLGLPWRMLRPQLVRSTADGMLEYKSWLDDLAMEQRSQEHIQSSLLEVIYRNRSNLETIFRIIDRDHSGLISFEEFHQTWKLFSSHMNIELTDDSINDLVRSIDFNKDGNIDFNEFLEAFRLVKQSQ
;
A
#
# COMPACT_ATOMS: atom_id res chain seq x y z
N PHE A 1 -51.50 22.19 2.25
CA PHE A 1 -51.01 21.04 1.42
C PHE A 1 -49.95 21.47 0.42
N LYS A 2 -50.18 22.46 -0.48
CA LYS A 2 -49.21 22.92 -1.48
C LYS A 2 -47.85 23.36 -0.86
N ALA A 3 -47.88 24.12 0.25
CA ALA A 3 -46.68 24.56 0.96
C ALA A 3 -45.88 23.36 1.52
N ALA A 4 -46.56 22.36 2.10
CA ALA A 4 -45.90 21.15 2.60
C ALA A 4 -45.21 20.36 1.47
N VAL A 5 -45.84 20.25 0.31
CA VAL A 5 -45.24 19.58 -0.90
C VAL A 5 -44.02 20.35 -1.40
N LEU A 6 -44.06 21.69 -1.41
CA LEU A 6 -42.90 22.53 -1.81
C LEU A 6 -41.74 22.36 -0.84
N ILE A 7 -41.98 22.39 0.48
CA ILE A 7 -40.97 22.18 1.51
C ILE A 7 -40.35 20.77 1.37
N GLN A 8 -41.18 19.74 1.18
CA GLN A 8 -40.69 18.37 0.98
C GLN A 8 -39.84 18.24 -0.29
N ARG A 9 -40.27 18.87 -1.41
CA ARG A 9 -39.47 18.85 -2.66
C ARG A 9 -38.15 19.59 -2.48
N TRP A 10 -38.15 20.73 -1.82
CA TRP A 10 -36.93 21.48 -1.52
C TRP A 10 -35.99 20.65 -0.64
N TYR A 11 -36.49 20.06 0.45
CA TYR A 11 -35.72 19.24 1.37
C TYR A 11 -35.11 18.01 0.65
N ARG A 12 -35.90 17.28 -0.15
CA ARG A 12 -35.42 16.15 -0.91
C ARG A 12 -34.32 16.55 -1.90
N ARG A 13 -34.48 17.68 -2.60
CA ARG A 13 -33.43 18.21 -3.51
C ARG A 13 -32.17 18.61 -2.73
N TYR A 14 -32.35 19.23 -1.58
CA TYR A 14 -31.22 19.60 -0.72
C TYR A 14 -30.44 18.38 -0.26
N VAL A 15 -31.09 17.36 0.28
CA VAL A 15 -30.49 16.11 0.72
C VAL A 15 -29.80 15.40 -0.45
N ALA A 16 -30.47 15.33 -1.61
CA ALA A 16 -29.87 14.71 -2.81
C ALA A 16 -28.60 15.43 -3.28
N ARG A 17 -28.54 16.76 -3.20
CA ARG A 17 -27.32 17.53 -3.52
C ARG A 17 -26.20 17.26 -2.54
N LEU A 18 -26.49 17.20 -1.24
CA LEU A 18 -25.49 16.86 -0.22
C LEU A 18 -24.92 15.47 -0.44
N GLU A 19 -25.80 14.51 -0.72
CA GLU A 19 -25.37 13.13 -0.98
C GLU A 19 -24.53 13.03 -2.26
N MET A 20 -24.90 13.76 -3.32
CA MET A 20 -24.09 13.83 -4.54
C MET A 20 -22.70 14.40 -4.27
N ARG A 21 -22.59 15.51 -3.52
CA ARG A 21 -21.31 16.11 -3.12
C ARG A 21 -20.45 15.08 -2.38
N ARG A 22 -21.03 14.40 -1.39
CA ARG A 22 -20.37 13.38 -0.61
C ARG A 22 -19.82 12.24 -1.48
N ARG A 23 -20.63 11.73 -2.44
CA ARG A 23 -20.21 10.67 -3.36
C ARG A 23 -19.14 11.11 -4.35
N CYS A 24 -19.23 12.35 -4.87
CA CYS A 24 -18.20 12.89 -5.74
C CYS A 24 -16.86 13.04 -4.99
N THR A 25 -16.90 13.60 -3.78
CA THR A 25 -15.73 13.75 -2.91
C THR A 25 -15.07 12.40 -2.63
N TRP A 26 -15.89 11.40 -2.30
CA TRP A 26 -15.41 10.03 -2.07
C TRP A 26 -14.69 9.46 -3.30
N ARG A 27 -15.27 9.60 -4.50
CA ARG A 27 -14.63 9.14 -5.73
C ARG A 27 -13.28 9.82 -6.00
N ILE A 28 -13.16 11.11 -5.69
CA ILE A 28 -11.88 11.83 -5.84
C ILE A 28 -10.80 11.16 -4.99
N PHE A 29 -11.05 10.97 -3.69
CA PHE A 29 -10.08 10.32 -2.81
C PHE A 29 -9.71 8.92 -3.29
N GLN A 30 -10.71 8.10 -3.62
CA GLN A 30 -10.53 6.73 -4.07
C GLN A 30 -9.71 6.66 -5.37
N SER A 31 -10.01 7.53 -6.36
CA SER A 31 -9.27 7.57 -7.63
C SER A 31 -7.81 8.02 -7.43
N ILE A 32 -7.57 9.01 -6.56
CA ILE A 32 -6.20 9.46 -6.24
C ILE A 32 -5.43 8.36 -5.51
N GLU A 33 -6.04 7.66 -4.56
CA GLU A 33 -5.41 6.55 -3.84
C GLU A 33 -4.97 5.45 -4.80
N TYR A 34 -5.87 4.99 -5.66
CA TYR A 34 -5.56 3.92 -6.63
C TYR A 34 -4.46 4.34 -7.61
N ALA A 35 -4.47 5.59 -8.09
CA ALA A 35 -3.40 6.08 -8.95
C ALA A 35 -2.04 6.13 -8.21
N CYS A 36 -2.01 6.52 -6.95
CA CYS A 36 -0.80 6.50 -6.13
C CYS A 36 -0.30 5.07 -5.86
N GLU A 37 -1.19 4.12 -5.61
CA GLU A 37 -0.83 2.70 -5.44
C GLU A 37 -0.19 2.12 -6.70
N GLN A 38 -0.77 2.39 -7.87
CA GLN A 38 -0.18 1.98 -9.16
C GLN A 38 1.22 2.55 -9.39
N ASP A 39 1.42 3.83 -9.09
CA ASP A 39 2.73 4.47 -9.22
C ASP A 39 3.77 3.81 -8.30
N GLN A 40 3.41 3.47 -7.08
CA GLN A 40 4.27 2.76 -6.13
C GLN A 40 4.60 1.33 -6.59
N ILE A 41 3.65 0.62 -7.18
CA ILE A 41 3.86 -0.72 -7.73
C ILE A 41 4.81 -0.68 -8.92
N LYS A 42 4.62 0.27 -9.86
CA LYS A 42 5.51 0.48 -11.01
C LYS A 42 6.94 0.75 -10.53
N LEU A 43 7.11 1.60 -9.54
CA LEU A 43 8.41 1.89 -8.94
C LEU A 43 9.04 0.64 -8.30
N HIS A 44 8.26 -0.14 -7.55
CA HIS A 44 8.74 -1.37 -6.93
C HIS A 44 9.16 -2.40 -7.98
N ASN A 45 8.35 -2.60 -9.02
CA ASN A 45 8.68 -3.51 -10.13
C ASN A 45 9.94 -3.06 -10.87
N PHE A 46 10.13 -1.76 -11.04
CA PHE A 46 11.36 -1.19 -11.60
C PHE A 46 12.58 -1.53 -10.76
N PHE A 47 12.54 -1.30 -9.45
CA PHE A 47 13.64 -1.67 -8.57
C PHE A 47 13.89 -3.18 -8.53
N SER A 48 12.84 -4.01 -8.53
CA SER A 48 12.97 -5.46 -8.60
C SER A 48 13.63 -5.89 -9.92
N TYR A 49 13.24 -5.31 -11.05
CA TYR A 49 13.85 -5.56 -12.35
C TYR A 49 15.34 -5.18 -12.36
N LEU A 50 15.69 -4.00 -11.84
CA LEU A 50 17.08 -3.56 -11.71
C LEU A 50 17.89 -4.58 -10.90
N MET A 51 17.32 -5.10 -9.82
CA MET A 51 17.98 -6.06 -8.94
C MET A 51 18.15 -7.43 -9.56
N ASP A 52 17.18 -7.90 -10.34
CA ASP A 52 17.22 -9.19 -11.03
C ASP A 52 18.26 -9.21 -12.17
N HIS A 53 18.50 -8.07 -12.80
CA HIS A 53 19.42 -7.93 -13.94
C HIS A 53 20.78 -7.35 -13.54
N PHE A 54 20.96 -7.00 -12.28
CA PHE A 54 22.24 -6.53 -11.76
C PHE A 54 23.21 -7.71 -11.58
N THR A 55 24.36 -7.64 -12.23
CA THR A 55 25.45 -8.59 -12.04
C THR A 55 26.42 -7.97 -11.03
N PRO A 56 26.40 -8.37 -9.75
CA PRO A 56 27.27 -7.78 -8.75
C PRO A 56 28.74 -8.07 -9.05
N SER A 57 29.57 -7.03 -9.05
CA SER A 57 31.01 -7.11 -9.26
C SER A 57 31.76 -7.64 -8.04
N SER A 58 31.12 -7.64 -6.87
CA SER A 58 31.73 -8.16 -5.64
C SER A 58 30.73 -8.94 -4.76
N SER A 59 31.28 -9.79 -3.87
CA SER A 59 30.44 -10.52 -2.89
C SER A 59 29.79 -9.57 -1.88
N LYS A 60 30.43 -8.45 -1.56
CA LYS A 60 29.86 -7.41 -0.64
C LYS A 60 28.66 -6.71 -1.25
N GLU A 61 28.70 -6.40 -2.53
CA GLU A 61 27.55 -5.83 -3.26
C GLU A 61 26.40 -6.83 -3.35
N ARG A 62 26.71 -8.11 -3.59
CA ARG A 62 25.71 -9.19 -3.58
C ARG A 62 25.05 -9.34 -2.22
N ASP A 63 25.82 -9.28 -1.14
CA ASP A 63 25.31 -9.35 0.22
C ASP A 63 24.48 -8.11 0.58
N PHE A 64 24.89 -6.93 0.11
CA PHE A 64 24.15 -5.69 0.29
C PHE A 64 22.78 -5.76 -0.40
N ILE A 65 22.76 -6.12 -1.68
CA ILE A 65 21.56 -6.30 -2.48
C ILE A 65 20.65 -7.36 -1.84
N SER A 66 21.21 -8.51 -1.48
CA SER A 66 20.50 -9.55 -0.75
C SER A 66 19.86 -9.01 0.52
N ARG A 67 20.52 -8.15 1.26
CA ARG A 67 19.98 -7.63 2.52
C ARG A 67 18.91 -6.56 2.30
N MET A 68 18.99 -5.70 1.28
CA MET A 68 17.96 -4.71 0.97
C MET A 68 16.63 -5.35 0.56
N PHE A 69 16.67 -6.48 -0.17
CA PHE A 69 15.50 -7.11 -0.75
C PHE A 69 15.27 -8.56 -0.28
N ILE A 70 16.25 -9.17 0.40
CA ILE A 70 16.21 -10.56 0.88
C ILE A 70 16.09 -10.65 2.40
N SER A 71 15.22 -9.85 3.00
CA SER A 71 14.77 -10.19 4.36
C SER A 71 13.75 -11.34 4.37
N GLY A 72 13.74 -12.18 3.37
CA GLY A 72 12.87 -13.33 3.16
C GLY A 72 13.55 -14.67 3.32
N GLU A 73 14.72 -14.71 3.96
CA GLU A 73 15.18 -15.97 4.50
C GLU A 73 14.23 -16.38 5.61
N SER A 74 13.73 -17.61 5.54
CA SER A 74 13.09 -18.28 6.67
C SER A 74 13.91 -17.97 7.91
N PHE A 75 13.33 -17.25 8.86
CA PHE A 75 14.02 -16.91 10.11
C PHE A 75 14.49 -18.20 10.75
N LYS A 76 15.80 -18.40 10.86
CA LYS A 76 16.34 -19.52 11.59
C LYS A 76 15.92 -19.34 13.06
N GLU A 77 15.35 -20.37 13.63
CA GLU A 77 14.82 -20.35 15.02
C GLU A 77 15.87 -19.79 16.00
N ALA A 78 17.14 -20.21 15.85
CA ALA A 78 18.28 -19.73 16.67
C ALA A 78 18.59 -18.22 16.51
N GLU A 79 18.24 -17.61 15.38
CA GLU A 79 18.38 -16.16 15.21
C GLU A 79 17.24 -15.40 15.87
N LEU A 80 16.02 -15.97 15.81
CA LEU A 80 14.86 -15.38 16.47
C LEU A 80 14.99 -15.39 18.00
N GLU A 81 15.59 -16.42 18.57
CA GLU A 81 15.89 -16.46 20.01
C GLU A 81 16.78 -15.31 20.46
N LYS A 82 17.74 -14.88 19.62
CA LYS A 82 18.57 -13.70 19.93
C LYS A 82 17.76 -12.39 19.92
N TYR A 83 16.71 -12.30 19.12
CA TYR A 83 15.81 -11.12 19.11
C TYR A 83 14.81 -11.17 20.26
N CYS A 84 14.51 -12.36 20.79
CA CYS A 84 13.58 -12.61 21.90
C CYS A 84 14.23 -12.44 23.28
N ASP A 85 15.47 -12.00 23.41
CA ASP A 85 16.13 -11.81 24.69
C ASP A 85 15.53 -10.62 25.46
N TYR A 86 14.28 -10.80 25.94
CA TYR A 86 13.56 -9.86 26.77
C TYR A 86 13.89 -10.02 28.26
N GLU A 87 14.38 -11.18 28.66
CA GLU A 87 14.70 -11.48 30.08
C GLU A 87 15.89 -10.63 30.57
N SER A 88 16.87 -10.37 29.70
CA SER A 88 18.02 -9.52 29.99
C SER A 88 17.70 -8.03 30.06
N MET A 89 16.49 -7.61 29.66
CA MET A 89 16.09 -6.21 29.65
C MET A 89 15.57 -5.77 31.01
N GLU A 90 16.28 -4.90 31.67
CA GLU A 90 15.80 -4.30 32.91
C GLU A 90 14.74 -3.24 32.64
N VAL A 91 13.69 -3.22 33.47
CA VAL A 91 12.68 -2.17 33.45
C VAL A 91 13.13 -1.10 34.43
N PRO A 92 13.40 0.15 34.00
CA PRO A 92 13.86 1.20 34.87
C PRO A 92 12.85 1.53 35.99
N ASP A 93 13.29 1.87 37.17
CA ASP A 93 12.42 2.30 38.28
C ASP A 93 11.59 3.56 37.95
N SER A 94 12.04 4.34 36.96
CA SER A 94 11.31 5.50 36.44
C SER A 94 10.16 5.15 35.51
N TYR A 95 9.99 3.88 35.16
CA TYR A 95 8.91 3.43 34.30
C TYR A 95 7.57 3.45 35.04
N THR A 96 6.63 4.24 34.54
CA THR A 96 5.29 4.43 35.14
C THR A 96 4.15 3.72 34.35
N GLY A 97 4.50 3.01 33.27
CA GLY A 97 3.53 2.29 32.45
C GLY A 97 3.08 0.95 33.06
N PRO A 98 2.19 0.22 32.40
CA PRO A 98 1.67 -1.03 32.91
C PRO A 98 2.76 -2.12 32.95
N HIS A 99 2.74 -2.91 34.04
CA HIS A 99 3.58 -4.10 34.19
C HIS A 99 2.77 -5.34 33.80
N LEU A 100 3.33 -6.18 32.94
CA LEU A 100 2.70 -7.41 32.50
C LEU A 100 3.40 -8.63 33.12
N SER A 101 2.61 -9.56 33.64
CA SER A 101 3.06 -10.88 34.06
C SER A 101 2.39 -11.95 33.19
N PHE A 102 3.09 -13.03 32.91
CA PHE A 102 2.57 -14.14 32.10
C PHE A 102 2.35 -15.39 32.96
N PRO A 103 1.20 -16.09 32.79
CA PRO A 103 0.14 -15.87 31.81
C PRO A 103 -0.65 -14.58 32.03
N LEU A 104 -1.12 -13.97 30.93
CA LEU A 104 -1.88 -12.71 30.98
C LEU A 104 -3.27 -12.93 31.62
N LEU A 105 -3.72 -11.91 32.37
CA LEU A 105 -5.04 -11.85 33.00
C LEU A 105 -5.88 -10.71 32.41
N PRO A 106 -7.23 -10.74 32.55
CA PRO A 106 -8.12 -9.67 32.05
C PRO A 106 -7.75 -8.28 32.58
N ASP A 107 -7.23 -8.19 33.81
CA ASP A 107 -6.80 -6.90 34.39
C ASP A 107 -5.62 -6.29 33.64
N HIS A 108 -4.72 -7.10 33.07
CA HIS A 108 -3.64 -6.61 32.21
C HIS A 108 -4.18 -5.96 30.95
N ALA A 109 -5.22 -6.53 30.31
CA ALA A 109 -5.85 -5.92 29.13
C ALA A 109 -6.51 -4.57 29.49
N THR A 110 -7.17 -4.48 30.62
CA THR A 110 -7.80 -3.24 31.10
C THR A 110 -6.74 -2.17 31.39
N ALA A 111 -5.64 -2.56 32.06
CA ALA A 111 -4.53 -1.65 32.33
C ALA A 111 -3.88 -1.12 31.04
N LEU A 112 -3.69 -1.99 30.02
CA LEU A 112 -3.16 -1.57 28.72
C LEU A 112 -4.09 -0.60 27.99
N LEU A 113 -5.40 -0.87 27.98
CA LEU A 113 -6.38 0.04 27.37
C LEU A 113 -6.35 1.42 28.01
N GLU A 114 -6.26 1.47 29.35
CA GLU A 114 -6.19 2.74 30.06
C GLU A 114 -4.88 3.47 29.84
N ALA A 115 -3.75 2.76 29.86
CA ALA A 115 -2.43 3.33 29.56
C ALA A 115 -2.38 3.95 28.15
N PHE A 116 -2.91 3.26 27.13
CA PHE A 116 -2.90 3.77 25.77
C PHE A 116 -3.88 4.93 25.54
N LYS A 117 -4.99 5.00 26.26
CA LYS A 117 -5.83 6.21 26.31
C LYS A 117 -5.07 7.42 26.85
N GLN A 118 -4.20 7.20 27.84
CA GLN A 118 -3.32 8.21 28.42
C GLN A 118 -2.03 8.44 27.59
N LYS A 119 -1.90 7.78 26.41
CA LYS A 119 -0.73 7.85 25.52
C LYS A 119 0.57 7.36 26.19
N GLN A 120 0.48 6.51 27.19
CA GLN A 120 1.63 5.84 27.78
C GLN A 120 2.13 4.74 26.84
N GLN A 121 3.43 4.47 26.86
CA GLN A 121 4.05 3.42 26.06
C GLN A 121 4.32 2.18 26.91
N LEU A 122 4.16 1.00 26.31
CA LEU A 122 4.55 -0.25 26.94
C LEU A 122 6.07 -0.45 26.80
N HIS A 123 6.75 -0.83 27.90
CA HIS A 123 8.18 -1.08 27.86
C HIS A 123 8.54 -2.22 26.90
N ALA A 124 9.67 -2.10 26.19
CA ALA A 124 10.12 -3.05 25.16
C ALA A 124 10.22 -4.50 25.66
N ARG A 125 10.60 -4.72 26.92
CA ARG A 125 10.59 -6.04 27.57
C ARG A 125 9.24 -6.72 27.47
N TYR A 126 8.17 -6.02 27.84
CA TYR A 126 6.81 -6.57 27.82
C TYR A 126 6.30 -6.74 26.39
N VAL A 127 6.65 -5.85 25.47
CA VAL A 127 6.30 -5.99 24.05
C VAL A 127 6.93 -7.24 23.47
N LEU A 128 8.21 -7.48 23.68
CA LEU A 128 8.91 -8.65 23.14
C LEU A 128 8.40 -9.96 23.77
N ASN A 129 8.13 -9.96 25.07
CA ASN A 129 7.55 -11.11 25.74
C ASN A 129 6.14 -11.43 25.19
N LEU A 130 5.29 -10.39 25.00
CA LEU A 130 3.97 -10.55 24.40
C LEU A 130 4.07 -11.13 22.98
N LEU A 131 4.97 -10.62 22.14
CA LEU A 131 5.18 -11.12 20.79
C LEU A 131 5.69 -12.57 20.78
N HIS A 132 6.55 -12.94 21.73
CA HIS A 132 7.04 -14.30 21.89
C HIS A 132 5.90 -15.28 22.20
N GLU A 133 5.09 -14.98 23.24
CA GLU A 133 3.95 -15.83 23.62
C GLU A 133 2.86 -15.88 22.53
N THR A 134 2.59 -14.74 21.87
CA THR A 134 1.67 -14.68 20.73
C THR A 134 2.14 -15.58 19.59
N ARG A 135 3.42 -15.51 19.23
CA ARG A 135 4.01 -16.38 18.21
C ARG A 135 3.86 -17.85 18.55
N LYS A 136 4.16 -18.20 19.79
CA LYS A 136 4.03 -19.58 20.31
C LYS A 136 2.60 -20.10 20.21
N HIS A 137 1.63 -19.25 20.53
CA HIS A 137 0.21 -19.56 20.39
C HIS A 137 -0.20 -19.71 18.92
N LEU A 138 0.13 -18.74 18.05
CA LEU A 138 -0.24 -18.74 16.65
C LEU A 138 0.33 -19.94 15.87
N LYS A 139 1.50 -20.45 16.24
CA LYS A 139 2.08 -21.68 15.65
C LYS A 139 1.19 -22.91 15.82
N GLN A 140 0.34 -22.93 16.83
CA GLN A 140 -0.55 -24.05 17.12
C GLN A 140 -1.89 -23.94 16.40
N LEU A 141 -2.23 -22.78 15.86
CA LEU A 141 -3.49 -22.54 15.18
C LEU A 141 -3.47 -23.07 13.73
N PRO A 142 -4.61 -23.59 13.24
CA PRO A 142 -4.77 -23.96 11.83
C PRO A 142 -4.71 -22.72 10.92
N ASN A 143 -4.64 -22.96 9.60
CA ASN A 143 -4.69 -21.88 8.62
C ASN A 143 -6.10 -21.29 8.50
N ILE A 144 -7.13 -22.10 8.71
CA ILE A 144 -8.54 -21.67 8.74
C ILE A 144 -9.06 -21.90 10.15
N SER A 145 -9.39 -20.84 10.86
CA SER A 145 -9.98 -20.90 12.20
C SER A 145 -11.47 -21.23 12.11
N HIS A 146 -11.97 -22.07 13.01
CA HIS A 146 -13.39 -22.43 13.10
C HIS A 146 -14.02 -21.77 14.32
N VAL A 147 -15.09 -21.03 14.11
CA VAL A 147 -15.81 -20.30 15.16
C VAL A 147 -17.28 -20.71 15.12
N SER A 148 -17.89 -20.85 16.30
CA SER A 148 -19.32 -21.17 16.37
C SER A 148 -20.08 -20.12 17.19
N THR A 149 -21.22 -19.70 16.67
CA THR A 149 -22.16 -18.81 17.37
C THR A 149 -22.85 -19.52 18.55
N CYS A 150 -22.79 -20.86 18.61
CA CYS A 150 -23.41 -21.63 19.70
C CYS A 150 -22.79 -21.36 21.06
N TYR A 151 -21.55 -20.90 21.14
CA TYR A 151 -20.84 -20.71 22.40
C TYR A 151 -20.98 -19.28 22.95
N SER A 152 -21.07 -18.31 22.06
CA SER A 152 -21.05 -16.86 22.42
C SER A 152 -22.30 -16.10 22.03
N GLU A 153 -23.35 -16.80 21.58
CA GLU A 153 -24.61 -16.21 21.06
C GLU A 153 -24.42 -15.29 19.85
N GLU A 154 -23.33 -14.53 19.79
CA GLU A 154 -22.97 -13.63 18.70
C GLU A 154 -21.46 -13.66 18.43
N VAL A 155 -21.09 -13.60 17.16
CA VAL A 155 -19.72 -13.35 16.69
C VAL A 155 -19.63 -11.98 16.07
N THR A 156 -18.70 -11.15 16.54
CA THR A 156 -18.45 -9.80 16.00
C THR A 156 -17.30 -9.85 15.01
N VAL A 157 -17.53 -9.45 13.76
CA VAL A 157 -16.48 -9.37 12.72
C VAL A 157 -16.13 -7.91 12.48
N CYS A 158 -14.84 -7.59 12.66
CA CYS A 158 -14.24 -6.29 12.39
C CYS A 158 -13.34 -6.39 11.16
N GLY A 159 -13.37 -5.37 10.29
CA GLY A 159 -12.45 -5.22 9.17
C GLY A 159 -11.22 -4.40 9.54
N ASP A 160 -10.61 -3.79 8.52
CA ASP A 160 -9.37 -3.01 8.60
C ASP A 160 -9.41 -1.95 9.70
N LEU A 161 -8.35 -1.87 10.49
CA LEU A 161 -8.19 -0.89 11.56
C LEU A 161 -7.11 0.17 11.24
N HIS A 162 -6.09 -0.20 10.46
CA HIS A 162 -5.05 0.70 9.96
C HIS A 162 -4.50 1.68 10.99
N GLY A 163 -4.10 1.19 12.17
CA GLY A 163 -3.50 2.04 13.20
C GLY A 163 -4.45 3.09 13.82
N GLN A 164 -5.77 2.99 13.62
CA GLN A 164 -6.77 3.88 14.18
C GLN A 164 -7.25 3.37 15.54
N LEU A 165 -6.47 3.61 16.59
CA LEU A 165 -6.75 3.10 17.94
C LEU A 165 -8.07 3.63 18.52
N ASP A 166 -8.46 4.86 18.19
CA ASP A 166 -9.74 5.45 18.63
C ASP A 166 -10.94 4.63 18.12
N ASP A 167 -10.85 4.05 16.92
CA ASP A 167 -11.87 3.18 16.36
C ASP A 167 -11.97 1.86 17.14
N LEU A 168 -10.83 1.24 17.47
CA LEU A 168 -10.83 0.02 18.30
C LEU A 168 -11.44 0.28 19.68
N PHE A 169 -11.10 1.40 20.33
CA PHE A 169 -11.73 1.80 21.60
C PHE A 169 -13.23 2.00 21.44
N LEU A 170 -13.67 2.56 20.34
CA LEU A 170 -15.09 2.81 20.07
C LEU A 170 -15.85 1.50 19.80
N ILE A 171 -15.23 0.53 19.12
CA ILE A 171 -15.78 -0.82 18.96
C ILE A 171 -15.99 -1.46 20.33
N PHE A 172 -14.96 -1.47 21.17
CA PHE A 172 -15.04 -2.04 22.51
C PHE A 172 -16.04 -1.33 23.42
N TYR A 173 -16.11 0.00 23.32
CA TYR A 173 -17.13 0.78 24.07
C TYR A 173 -18.56 0.40 23.67
N LYS A 174 -18.81 0.25 22.36
CA LYS A 174 -20.16 -0.05 21.84
C LYS A 174 -20.58 -1.51 22.00
N ASN A 175 -19.64 -2.41 21.84
CA ASN A 175 -19.92 -3.86 21.81
C ASN A 175 -19.48 -4.60 23.08
N GLY A 176 -18.64 -3.99 23.91
CA GLY A 176 -17.99 -4.59 25.05
C GLY A 176 -16.64 -5.25 24.69
N LEU A 177 -15.83 -5.51 25.70
CA LEU A 177 -14.55 -6.18 25.55
C LEU A 177 -14.73 -7.66 25.17
N PRO A 178 -13.75 -8.27 24.50
CA PRO A 178 -13.69 -9.72 24.35
C PRO A 178 -13.81 -10.45 25.70
N SER A 179 -14.59 -11.50 25.74
CA SER A 179 -14.84 -12.29 26.94
C SER A 179 -15.34 -13.69 26.56
N PRO A 180 -15.46 -14.64 27.47
CA PRO A 180 -16.03 -15.96 27.17
C PRO A 180 -17.42 -15.95 26.55
N SER A 181 -18.17 -14.86 26.70
CA SER A 181 -19.50 -14.69 26.08
C SER A 181 -19.49 -13.76 24.84
N LYS A 182 -18.34 -13.24 24.43
CA LYS A 182 -18.22 -12.29 23.30
C LYS A 182 -17.05 -12.60 22.40
N SER A 183 -17.35 -13.26 21.29
CA SER A 183 -16.36 -13.63 20.29
C SER A 183 -16.14 -12.53 19.27
N TYR A 184 -14.87 -12.37 18.86
CA TYR A 184 -14.41 -11.42 17.87
C TYR A 184 -13.57 -12.07 16.79
N VAL A 185 -13.80 -11.66 15.55
CA VAL A 185 -12.94 -11.95 14.41
C VAL A 185 -12.44 -10.63 13.88
N PHE A 186 -11.13 -10.37 13.95
CA PHE A 186 -10.47 -9.22 13.35
C PHE A 186 -9.84 -9.66 12.03
N ASN A 187 -10.27 -9.07 10.94
CA ASN A 187 -10.03 -9.58 9.59
C ASN A 187 -8.83 -8.95 8.88
N GLY A 188 -7.74 -8.72 9.60
CA GLY A 188 -6.48 -8.22 9.05
C GLY A 188 -6.40 -6.69 8.95
N ASP A 189 -5.29 -6.23 8.40
CA ASP A 189 -4.94 -4.82 8.21
C ASP A 189 -5.01 -4.00 9.50
N PHE A 190 -4.27 -4.47 10.50
CA PHE A 190 -4.17 -3.83 11.80
C PHE A 190 -3.23 -2.62 11.76
N VAL A 191 -2.25 -2.66 10.86
CA VAL A 191 -1.12 -1.74 10.80
C VAL A 191 -1.17 -0.83 9.58
N ASP A 192 -0.18 0.06 9.49
CA ASP A 192 0.00 1.07 8.45
C ASP A 192 -1.03 2.21 8.45
N ARG A 193 -0.71 3.32 7.81
CA ARG A 193 -1.52 4.53 7.60
C ARG A 193 -1.80 5.32 8.88
N GLY A 194 -2.31 4.69 9.94
CA GLY A 194 -2.51 5.29 11.25
C GLY A 194 -1.25 5.23 12.12
N LYS A 195 -1.18 6.10 13.13
CA LYS A 195 0.03 6.28 13.96
C LYS A 195 0.14 5.28 15.11
N GLN A 196 -0.94 4.57 15.46
CA GLN A 196 -1.03 3.75 16.67
C GLN A 196 -1.18 2.26 16.33
N SER A 197 -0.42 1.82 15.33
CA SER A 197 -0.42 0.44 14.83
C SER A 197 0.12 -0.54 15.87
N LEU A 198 1.17 -0.16 16.61
CA LEU A 198 1.77 -1.01 17.64
C LEU A 198 0.81 -1.23 18.80
N GLU A 199 0.14 -0.19 19.24
CA GLU A 199 -0.84 -0.24 20.34
C GLU A 199 -2.00 -1.18 19.99
N ILE A 200 -2.49 -1.12 18.75
CA ILE A 200 -3.53 -2.04 18.25
C ILE A 200 -3.03 -3.48 18.32
N LEU A 201 -1.83 -3.76 17.80
CA LEU A 201 -1.26 -5.11 17.84
C LEU A 201 -1.12 -5.62 19.28
N ILE A 202 -0.61 -4.78 20.20
CA ILE A 202 -0.47 -5.14 21.61
C ILE A 202 -1.83 -5.51 22.23
N ILE A 203 -2.87 -4.70 22.00
CA ILE A 203 -4.21 -4.95 22.51
C ILE A 203 -4.77 -6.26 21.96
N LEU A 204 -4.71 -6.43 20.63
CA LEU A 204 -5.29 -7.61 19.96
C LEU A 204 -4.56 -8.90 20.39
N PHE A 205 -3.24 -8.89 20.48
CA PHE A 205 -2.45 -10.03 20.94
C PHE A 205 -2.67 -10.34 22.42
N THR A 206 -2.86 -9.30 23.24
CA THR A 206 -3.21 -9.49 24.65
C THR A 206 -4.56 -10.20 24.79
N PHE A 207 -5.58 -9.74 24.07
CA PHE A 207 -6.89 -10.40 24.11
C PHE A 207 -6.87 -11.81 23.51
N LEU A 208 -6.08 -12.04 22.45
CA LEU A 208 -5.88 -13.36 21.86
C LEU A 208 -5.30 -14.36 22.89
N LEU A 209 -4.33 -13.94 23.70
CA LEU A 209 -3.71 -14.80 24.71
C LEU A 209 -4.61 -15.03 25.94
N ILE A 210 -5.44 -14.05 26.29
CA ILE A 210 -6.40 -14.16 27.41
C ILE A 210 -7.61 -15.01 27.02
N TYR A 211 -8.13 -14.81 25.80
CA TYR A 211 -9.35 -15.45 25.28
C TYR A 211 -9.08 -16.14 23.93
N PRO A 212 -8.27 -17.22 23.91
CA PRO A 212 -7.80 -17.82 22.66
C PRO A 212 -8.90 -18.55 21.85
N LYS A 213 -10.06 -18.78 22.45
CA LYS A 213 -11.22 -19.41 21.78
C LYS A 213 -12.22 -18.37 21.26
N GLU A 214 -12.15 -17.15 21.77
CA GLU A 214 -13.11 -16.10 21.51
C GLU A 214 -12.52 -14.97 20.63
N VAL A 215 -11.19 -14.85 20.56
CA VAL A 215 -10.52 -13.84 19.74
C VAL A 215 -9.77 -14.50 18.60
N HIS A 216 -10.13 -14.13 17.38
CA HIS A 216 -9.56 -14.67 16.16
C HIS A 216 -9.01 -13.55 15.32
N LEU A 217 -7.78 -13.73 14.82
CA LEU A 217 -7.08 -12.74 14.00
C LEU A 217 -6.75 -13.37 12.65
N ASN A 218 -7.25 -12.80 11.55
CA ASN A 218 -6.85 -13.17 10.20
C ASN A 218 -5.69 -12.30 9.74
N ARG A 219 -4.85 -12.81 8.85
CA ARG A 219 -3.81 -12.05 8.18
C ARG A 219 -4.44 -11.17 7.11
N GLY A 220 -4.11 -9.89 7.07
CA GLY A 220 -4.37 -8.98 5.98
C GLY A 220 -3.15 -8.80 5.07
N ASN A 221 -3.32 -8.04 4.01
CA ASN A 221 -2.23 -7.75 3.08
C ASN A 221 -1.21 -6.75 3.65
N HIS A 222 -1.59 -5.95 4.66
CA HIS A 222 -0.67 -5.08 5.40
C HIS A 222 0.12 -5.81 6.51
N GLU A 223 -0.21 -7.05 6.84
CA GLU A 223 0.64 -7.91 7.68
C GLU A 223 1.76 -8.53 6.83
N ASP A 224 2.50 -7.64 6.11
CA ASP A 224 3.57 -7.95 5.18
C ASP A 224 4.67 -6.87 5.26
N HIS A 225 5.91 -7.27 5.47
CA HIS A 225 7.00 -6.32 5.66
C HIS A 225 7.27 -5.44 4.42
N MET A 226 7.04 -5.93 3.21
CA MET A 226 7.21 -5.15 1.98
C MET A 226 6.13 -4.07 1.83
N VAL A 227 4.92 -4.35 2.34
CA VAL A 227 3.84 -3.36 2.42
C VAL A 227 4.15 -2.35 3.52
N ASN A 228 4.59 -2.79 4.70
CA ASN A 228 4.92 -1.92 5.82
C ASN A 228 6.05 -0.92 5.51
N LEU A 229 7.00 -1.29 4.65
CA LEU A 229 8.02 -0.38 4.13
C LEU A 229 7.42 0.80 3.36
N ARG A 230 6.37 0.54 2.57
CA ARG A 230 5.70 1.56 1.75
C ARG A 230 4.87 2.52 2.58
N TYR A 231 4.16 2.02 3.60
CA TYR A 231 3.16 2.78 4.35
C TYR A 231 3.61 3.28 5.72
N GLY A 232 4.86 3.04 6.10
CA GLY A 232 5.55 3.75 7.18
C GLY A 232 5.46 3.12 8.57
N PHE A 233 4.84 1.95 8.74
CA PHE A 233 4.82 1.25 10.03
C PHE A 233 6.23 0.95 10.55
N CYS A 234 7.13 0.47 9.69
CA CYS A 234 8.52 0.17 10.04
C CYS A 234 9.25 1.40 10.59
N ALA A 235 9.18 2.52 9.87
CA ALA A 235 9.82 3.77 10.28
C ALA A 235 9.25 4.31 11.60
N GLY A 236 7.93 4.27 11.75
CA GLY A 236 7.25 4.71 12.99
C GLY A 236 7.67 3.89 14.20
N LEU A 237 7.78 2.57 14.06
CA LEU A 237 8.18 1.68 15.15
C LEU A 237 9.64 1.91 15.59
N ILE A 238 10.55 2.09 14.65
CA ILE A 238 11.97 2.34 14.95
C ILE A 238 12.16 3.73 15.57
N ALA A 239 11.42 4.74 15.08
CA ALA A 239 11.45 6.08 15.68
C ALA A 239 10.95 6.09 17.14
N MET A 240 9.97 5.24 17.48
CA MET A 240 9.47 5.10 18.86
C MET A 240 10.51 4.48 19.81
N SER A 241 11.34 3.56 19.33
CA SER A 241 12.35 2.89 20.13
C SER A 241 13.65 2.68 19.35
N ARG A 242 14.54 3.67 19.41
CA ARG A 242 15.84 3.61 18.71
C ARG A 242 16.70 2.39 19.12
N VAL A 243 16.58 1.93 20.39
CA VAL A 243 17.38 0.81 20.92
C VAL A 243 16.76 -0.54 20.61
N HIS A 244 15.42 -0.68 20.77
CA HIS A 244 14.74 -1.97 20.70
C HIS A 244 13.82 -2.11 19.47
N GLY A 245 13.56 -1.03 18.72
CA GLY A 245 12.64 -1.01 17.60
C GLY A 245 12.93 -2.07 16.53
N LYS A 246 14.22 -2.27 16.20
CA LYS A 246 14.64 -3.31 15.23
C LYS A 246 14.33 -4.73 15.73
N LYS A 247 14.52 -5.02 17.02
CA LYS A 247 14.17 -6.32 17.62
C LYS A 247 12.66 -6.56 17.56
N ILE A 248 11.90 -5.57 18.00
CA ILE A 248 10.42 -5.59 17.97
C ILE A 248 9.91 -5.78 16.56
N LEU A 249 10.43 -5.03 15.57
CA LEU A 249 10.03 -5.16 14.17
C LEU A 249 10.28 -6.57 13.61
N LYS A 250 11.44 -7.15 13.87
CA LYS A 250 11.77 -8.52 13.45
C LYS A 250 10.82 -9.54 14.06
N MET A 251 10.47 -9.37 15.32
CA MET A 251 9.49 -10.25 15.99
C MET A 251 8.09 -10.09 15.41
N ILE A 252 7.62 -8.87 15.16
CA ILE A 252 6.33 -8.61 14.53
C ILE A 252 6.27 -9.24 13.14
N GLN A 253 7.29 -9.05 12.30
CA GLN A 253 7.37 -9.66 10.96
C GLN A 253 7.25 -11.18 11.02
N ASN A 254 7.85 -11.80 12.04
CA ASN A 254 7.71 -13.24 12.23
C ASN A 254 6.31 -13.62 12.74
N VAL A 255 5.71 -12.87 13.66
CA VAL A 255 4.33 -13.08 14.12
C VAL A 255 3.34 -13.01 12.96
N PHE A 256 3.49 -12.05 12.06
CA PHE A 256 2.62 -11.86 10.89
C PHE A 256 2.56 -13.10 9.99
N CYS A 257 3.68 -13.82 9.83
CA CYS A 257 3.72 -15.04 9.02
C CYS A 257 2.90 -16.19 9.63
N TRP A 258 2.64 -16.15 10.94
CA TRP A 258 1.90 -17.18 11.66
C TRP A 258 0.41 -16.85 11.87
N LEU A 259 -0.05 -15.66 11.44
CA LEU A 259 -1.48 -15.34 11.48
C LEU A 259 -2.28 -16.31 10.60
N PRO A 260 -3.43 -16.81 11.07
CA PRO A 260 -4.38 -17.55 10.26
C PRO A 260 -4.80 -16.78 9.00
N LEU A 261 -5.17 -17.50 7.95
CA LEU A 261 -5.50 -16.92 6.64
C LEU A 261 -6.99 -16.65 6.48
N ALA A 262 -7.83 -17.40 7.21
CA ALA A 262 -9.28 -17.31 7.11
C ALA A 262 -9.94 -17.72 8.42
N THR A 263 -11.21 -17.38 8.55
CA THR A 263 -12.09 -17.88 9.62
C THR A 263 -13.40 -18.37 9.01
N LEU A 264 -13.87 -19.53 9.47
CA LEU A 264 -15.14 -20.12 9.05
C LEU A 264 -16.11 -20.12 10.24
N ILE A 265 -17.21 -19.36 10.11
CA ILE A 265 -18.25 -19.25 11.16
C ILE A 265 -19.36 -20.22 10.85
N ASP A 266 -19.69 -21.11 11.81
CA ASP A 266 -20.73 -22.16 11.74
C ASP A 266 -20.69 -22.97 10.44
N GLN A 267 -19.53 -23.16 9.83
CA GLN A 267 -19.35 -23.86 8.54
C GLN A 267 -20.16 -23.22 7.38
N LYS A 268 -20.60 -21.96 7.53
CA LYS A 268 -21.50 -21.29 6.57
C LYS A 268 -21.04 -19.93 6.12
N VAL A 269 -20.26 -19.22 6.92
CA VAL A 269 -19.76 -17.90 6.57
C VAL A 269 -18.24 -17.94 6.54
N LEU A 270 -17.66 -17.70 5.37
CA LEU A 270 -16.22 -17.59 5.20
C LEU A 270 -15.80 -16.13 5.41
N VAL A 271 -14.81 -15.89 6.28
CA VAL A 271 -14.20 -14.59 6.54
C VAL A 271 -12.76 -14.63 6.09
N ILE A 272 -12.43 -13.82 5.07
CA ILE A 272 -11.08 -13.66 4.51
C ILE A 272 -10.79 -12.18 4.31
N HIS A 273 -9.52 -11.81 4.19
CA HIS A 273 -9.17 -10.39 4.11
C HIS A 273 -9.48 -9.77 2.75
N GLY A 274 -8.88 -10.24 1.66
CA GLY A 274 -9.08 -9.73 0.30
C GLY A 274 -10.29 -10.36 -0.38
N GLY A 275 -10.11 -11.50 -1.02
CA GLY A 275 -11.20 -12.13 -1.78
C GLY A 275 -10.88 -13.55 -2.21
N ILE A 276 -11.51 -13.97 -3.28
CA ILE A 276 -11.37 -15.31 -3.86
C ILE A 276 -10.98 -15.19 -5.33
N SER A 277 -10.57 -16.30 -5.93
CA SER A 277 -10.37 -16.44 -7.37
C SER A 277 -11.09 -17.67 -7.89
N ASP A 278 -11.08 -17.86 -9.19
CA ASP A 278 -11.63 -19.06 -9.85
C ASP A 278 -10.88 -20.35 -9.50
N THR A 279 -9.66 -20.23 -8.97
CA THR A 279 -8.80 -21.33 -8.53
C THR A 279 -8.71 -21.48 -7.00
N THR A 280 -9.48 -20.69 -6.23
CA THR A 280 -9.46 -20.76 -4.77
C THR A 280 -9.85 -22.16 -4.27
N ASP A 281 -8.99 -22.74 -3.41
CA ASP A 281 -9.17 -24.05 -2.83
C ASP A 281 -8.90 -24.02 -1.31
N LEU A 282 -9.99 -24.17 -0.51
CA LEU A 282 -9.92 -24.11 0.95
C LEU A 282 -9.20 -25.35 1.53
N ASP A 283 -9.31 -26.52 0.88
CA ASP A 283 -8.63 -27.74 1.31
C ASP A 283 -7.11 -27.64 1.12
N MET A 284 -6.70 -26.94 0.09
CA MET A 284 -5.29 -26.58 -0.13
C MET A 284 -4.82 -25.55 0.88
N LEU A 285 -5.61 -24.49 1.12
CA LEU A 285 -5.29 -23.44 2.09
C LEU A 285 -5.08 -24.00 3.50
N GLU A 286 -5.86 -25.01 3.90
CA GLU A 286 -5.71 -25.68 5.20
C GLU A 286 -4.31 -26.32 5.39
N LYS A 287 -3.71 -26.81 4.30
CA LYS A 287 -2.45 -27.57 4.30
C LYS A 287 -1.21 -26.74 4.07
N ILE A 288 -1.36 -25.50 3.63
CA ILE A 288 -0.23 -24.62 3.30
C ILE A 288 0.61 -24.34 4.55
N GLN A 289 1.92 -24.36 4.40
CA GLN A 289 2.84 -23.89 5.44
C GLN A 289 2.94 -22.36 5.38
N ARG A 290 1.94 -21.66 5.94
CA ARG A 290 1.78 -20.21 5.84
C ARG A 290 3.01 -19.40 6.29
N ASN A 291 3.78 -19.92 7.23
CA ASN A 291 5.00 -19.30 7.74
C ASN A 291 6.15 -19.19 6.73
N LYS A 292 6.07 -19.90 5.61
CA LYS A 292 7.05 -19.79 4.52
C LYS A 292 6.80 -18.58 3.61
N PHE A 293 5.63 -17.95 3.74
CA PHE A 293 5.22 -16.81 2.92
C PHE A 293 5.32 -15.51 3.73
N ILE A 294 6.57 -15.06 3.96
CA ILE A 294 6.87 -13.85 4.72
C ILE A 294 6.32 -12.62 3.99
N SER A 295 6.54 -12.54 2.69
CA SER A 295 5.85 -11.60 1.81
C SER A 295 5.30 -12.33 0.60
N VAL A 296 4.06 -12.00 0.25
CA VAL A 296 3.39 -12.52 -0.94
C VAL A 296 3.64 -11.67 -2.19
N LEU A 297 4.17 -10.47 -2.04
CA LEU A 297 4.52 -9.58 -3.16
C LEU A 297 5.88 -9.91 -3.81
N ARG A 298 6.58 -10.93 -3.34
CA ARG A 298 7.85 -11.34 -3.92
C ARG A 298 7.65 -12.24 -5.12
N GLY A 299 8.11 -11.78 -6.29
CA GLY A 299 8.36 -12.65 -7.43
C GLY A 299 9.43 -13.70 -7.12
N LYS A 300 9.37 -14.85 -7.78
CA LYS A 300 10.29 -15.97 -7.61
C LYS A 300 11.76 -15.56 -7.79
N LYS A 301 12.65 -15.98 -6.88
CA LYS A 301 14.07 -16.13 -7.20
C LYS A 301 14.20 -17.14 -8.36
N ARG A 302 14.76 -16.72 -9.50
CA ARG A 302 15.34 -17.65 -10.47
C ARG A 302 16.40 -18.45 -9.74
N LYS A 303 16.24 -19.79 -9.65
CA LYS A 303 17.35 -20.66 -9.31
C LYS A 303 18.38 -20.47 -10.40
N GLU A 304 19.57 -19.98 -10.06
CA GLU A 304 20.75 -20.16 -10.89
C GLU A 304 20.87 -21.67 -11.14
N SER A 305 20.60 -22.09 -12.37
CA SER A 305 21.01 -23.42 -12.82
C SER A 305 22.52 -23.39 -12.87
N ASN A 306 23.18 -24.03 -11.91
CA ASN A 306 24.57 -24.49 -12.06
C ASN A 306 24.62 -25.42 -13.27
N ARG A 307 24.77 -24.85 -14.47
CA ARG A 307 25.36 -25.54 -15.59
C ARG A 307 26.87 -25.36 -15.45
N ASN A 308 27.51 -26.26 -14.74
CA ASN A 308 28.90 -26.61 -15.00
C ASN A 308 28.91 -27.16 -16.42
N VAL A 309 29.18 -26.31 -17.40
CA VAL A 309 29.60 -26.74 -18.72
C VAL A 309 31.07 -27.05 -18.58
N GLU A 310 31.41 -28.34 -18.46
CA GLU A 310 32.74 -28.84 -18.78
C GLU A 310 33.06 -28.40 -20.21
N ILE A 311 34.04 -27.52 -20.36
CA ILE A 311 34.62 -27.16 -21.63
C ILE A 311 35.53 -28.36 -22.02
N GLN A 312 35.02 -29.25 -22.86
CA GLN A 312 35.88 -30.13 -23.64
C GLN A 312 36.34 -29.35 -24.88
N GLU A 313 37.60 -29.07 -24.90
CA GLU A 313 38.31 -28.64 -26.11
C GLU A 313 38.20 -29.73 -27.18
N ILE A 314 37.54 -29.43 -28.28
CA ILE A 314 37.69 -30.19 -29.53
C ILE A 314 38.13 -29.21 -30.61
N ASN A 315 39.40 -29.31 -30.95
CA ASN A 315 39.98 -28.80 -32.20
C ASN A 315 39.37 -29.51 -33.40
N GLY A 316 38.94 -28.78 -34.38
CA GLY A 316 38.50 -29.35 -35.65
C GLY A 316 38.08 -28.30 -36.67
N GLU A 317 38.98 -27.95 -37.58
CA GLU A 317 38.74 -27.13 -38.77
C GLU A 317 37.77 -27.83 -39.73
N SER A 318 36.82 -27.11 -40.36
CA SER A 318 36.62 -27.14 -41.82
C SER A 318 35.45 -26.23 -42.27
N LYS A 319 35.81 -25.35 -43.16
CA LYS A 319 35.20 -24.82 -44.41
C LYS A 319 33.71 -24.85 -44.64
N VAL A 320 33.16 -23.63 -44.80
CA VAL A 320 32.40 -22.99 -45.91
C VAL A 320 31.48 -23.86 -46.76
N GLU A 321 30.22 -23.51 -46.79
CA GLU A 321 29.45 -23.23 -48.03
C GLU A 321 28.19 -22.43 -47.71
N ALA A 322 27.93 -21.40 -48.54
CA ALA A 322 26.78 -20.49 -48.45
C ALA A 322 25.66 -21.01 -49.38
N ASP A 323 24.41 -20.80 -49.04
CA ASP A 323 23.46 -20.06 -49.87
C ASP A 323 21.99 -20.09 -49.29
N PRO A 324 21.09 -19.27 -49.85
CA PRO A 324 20.29 -18.33 -49.04
C PRO A 324 18.80 -18.60 -49.13
N ALA A 325 18.02 -18.12 -48.21
CA ALA A 325 16.70 -17.49 -48.44
C ALA A 325 15.84 -17.37 -47.18
N GLY A 326 15.24 -16.22 -46.96
CA GLY A 326 14.00 -16.02 -46.23
C GLY A 326 14.18 -15.50 -44.79
N ASN A 327 14.61 -14.26 -44.63
CA ASN A 327 14.53 -13.51 -43.38
C ASN A 327 13.27 -12.67 -43.36
N GLU A 328 12.30 -13.04 -42.55
CA GLU A 328 11.39 -12.06 -41.94
C GLU A 328 12.02 -11.60 -40.63
N ALA A 329 12.45 -10.35 -40.62
CA ALA A 329 13.11 -9.74 -39.49
C ALA A 329 12.10 -9.37 -38.40
N ALA A 330 12.34 -9.92 -37.22
CA ALA A 330 11.77 -9.37 -36.00
C ALA A 330 12.26 -7.90 -35.80
N PRO A 331 11.43 -6.99 -35.29
CA PRO A 331 11.83 -5.60 -35.06
C PRO A 331 12.96 -5.55 -34.04
N SER A 332 14.13 -5.14 -34.51
CA SER A 332 15.30 -4.89 -33.67
C SER A 332 15.00 -3.72 -32.74
N LEU A 333 15.01 -3.95 -31.44
CA LEU A 333 15.09 -2.92 -30.43
C LEU A 333 16.29 -2.02 -30.75
N SER A 334 16.03 -0.72 -30.95
CA SER A 334 17.09 0.27 -31.16
C SER A 334 18.08 0.22 -29.98
N PRO A 335 19.38 0.30 -30.25
CA PRO A 335 20.39 0.24 -29.18
C PRO A 335 20.16 1.39 -28.19
N GLN A 336 20.38 1.11 -26.91
CA GLN A 336 20.37 2.12 -25.87
C GLN A 336 21.17 3.36 -26.32
N PRO A 337 20.67 4.57 -26.11
CA PRO A 337 21.47 5.77 -26.30
C PRO A 337 22.69 5.66 -25.36
N ARG A 338 23.90 5.64 -25.92
CA ARG A 338 25.12 5.71 -25.11
C ARG A 338 25.10 7.02 -24.33
N PRO A 339 25.24 6.99 -23.02
CA PRO A 339 25.29 8.24 -22.24
C PRO A 339 26.49 9.06 -22.71
N ALA A 340 26.30 10.37 -22.85
CA ALA A 340 27.38 11.30 -23.11
C ALA A 340 28.45 11.16 -22.02
N GLN A 341 29.73 11.24 -22.37
CA GLN A 341 30.80 11.15 -21.39
C GLN A 341 30.56 12.12 -20.23
N ALA A 342 30.76 11.63 -19.01
CA ALA A 342 30.56 12.42 -17.81
C ALA A 342 31.45 13.68 -17.84
N PRO A 343 30.89 14.88 -17.55
CA PRO A 343 31.67 16.10 -17.46
C PRO A 343 32.66 16.05 -16.28
N SER A 344 33.78 16.76 -16.41
CA SER A 344 34.80 16.85 -15.36
C SER A 344 34.18 17.38 -14.05
N MET A 345 34.54 16.75 -12.92
CA MET A 345 34.07 17.10 -11.56
C MET A 345 34.49 18.50 -11.08
N ALA A 346 35.34 19.20 -11.81
CA ALA A 346 35.70 20.59 -11.52
C ALA A 346 34.49 21.56 -11.60
N ASN A 347 33.43 21.15 -12.32
CA ASN A 347 32.21 21.93 -12.44
C ASN A 347 31.00 21.16 -11.84
N ARG A 348 30.78 21.33 -10.54
CA ARG A 348 29.67 20.68 -9.78
C ARG A 348 28.30 20.84 -10.43
N LEU A 349 28.05 21.97 -11.07
CA LEU A 349 26.77 22.30 -11.72
C LEU A 349 26.55 21.47 -12.99
N GLU A 350 27.55 21.30 -13.81
CA GLU A 350 27.47 20.50 -15.04
C GLU A 350 27.33 19.02 -14.72
N PHE A 351 28.05 18.54 -13.72
CA PHE A 351 27.95 17.14 -13.27
C PHE A 351 26.56 16.84 -12.71
N SER A 352 26.02 17.67 -11.85
CA SER A 352 24.67 17.50 -11.29
C SER A 352 23.57 17.63 -12.36
N ARG A 353 23.79 18.43 -13.40
CA ARG A 353 22.88 18.55 -14.56
C ARG A 353 22.94 17.29 -15.40
N TRP A 354 24.14 16.76 -15.66
CA TRP A 354 24.36 15.55 -16.41
C TRP A 354 23.75 14.32 -15.70
N VAL A 355 23.99 14.14 -14.40
CA VAL A 355 23.37 13.04 -13.61
C VAL A 355 21.85 13.07 -13.71
N ARG A 356 21.21 14.24 -13.60
CA ARG A 356 19.75 14.35 -13.72
C ARG A 356 19.25 14.05 -15.11
N GLN A 357 19.92 14.57 -16.12
CA GLN A 357 19.54 14.30 -17.50
C GLN A 357 19.63 12.79 -17.77
N THR A 358 20.67 12.13 -17.32
CA THR A 358 20.87 10.69 -17.48
C THR A 358 19.81 9.90 -16.69
N VAL A 359 19.51 10.27 -15.44
CA VAL A 359 18.43 9.63 -14.65
C VAL A 359 17.07 9.86 -15.29
N GLN A 360 16.79 11.08 -15.78
CA GLN A 360 15.53 11.39 -16.46
C GLN A 360 15.38 10.63 -17.78
N GLU A 361 16.45 10.51 -18.55
CA GLU A 361 16.47 9.73 -19.79
C GLU A 361 16.24 8.24 -19.52
N GLN A 362 16.80 7.68 -18.44
CA GLN A 362 16.57 6.31 -18.02
C GLN A 362 15.14 6.09 -17.51
N ILE A 363 14.60 7.00 -16.72
CA ILE A 363 13.19 6.94 -16.27
C ILE A 363 12.26 7.00 -17.49
N GLU A 364 12.54 7.86 -18.46
CA GLU A 364 11.75 7.96 -19.68
C GLU A 364 11.89 6.73 -20.59
N TRP A 365 13.07 6.12 -20.66
CA TRP A 365 13.29 4.85 -21.36
C TRP A 365 12.55 3.70 -20.67
N CYS A 366 12.60 3.61 -19.35
CA CYS A 366 11.85 2.60 -18.59
C CYS A 366 10.34 2.80 -18.73
N ARG A 367 9.87 4.06 -18.78
CA ARG A 367 8.47 4.36 -19.04
C ARG A 367 8.03 3.88 -20.43
N ARG A 368 8.84 4.09 -21.46
CA ARG A 368 8.58 3.57 -22.81
C ARG A 368 8.57 2.05 -22.87
N LEU A 369 9.41 1.36 -22.12
CA LEU A 369 9.39 -0.11 -22.01
C LEU A 369 8.08 -0.61 -21.36
N VAL A 370 7.57 0.11 -20.37
CA VAL A 370 6.27 -0.18 -19.73
C VAL A 370 5.13 0.10 -20.70
N ASP A 371 5.17 1.23 -21.43
CA ASP A 371 4.15 1.60 -22.42
C ASP A 371 4.11 0.62 -23.61
N ILE A 372 5.25 0.03 -24.01
CA ILE A 372 5.31 -1.00 -25.04
C ILE A 372 4.64 -2.31 -24.56
N SER A 373 4.74 -2.63 -23.26
CA SER A 373 4.06 -3.80 -22.68
C SER A 373 2.56 -3.60 -22.49
N GLU A 374 2.10 -2.35 -22.44
CA GLU A 374 0.66 -2.00 -22.34
C GLU A 374 -0.04 -1.95 -23.72
N SER A 375 0.69 -1.91 -24.84
CA SER A 375 0.13 -1.83 -26.20
C SER A 375 -0.25 -3.19 -26.83
N GLU A 376 0.08 -4.30 -26.19
CA GLU A 376 -0.34 -5.66 -26.57
C GLU A 376 -1.37 -6.22 -25.59
N GLU A 377 -2.44 -5.48 -25.32
CA GLU A 377 -3.63 -6.01 -24.66
C GLU A 377 -4.46 -6.89 -25.63
N GLU A 378 -3.98 -8.08 -25.93
CA GLU A 378 -4.88 -9.22 -26.15
C GLU A 378 -5.45 -9.62 -24.78
N GLU A 379 -6.75 -9.88 -24.71
CA GLU A 379 -7.51 -10.35 -23.54
C GLU A 379 -6.89 -11.63 -22.94
N LEU A 380 -5.75 -11.49 -22.23
CA LEU A 380 -5.13 -12.57 -21.50
C LEU A 380 -5.98 -12.84 -20.26
N THR A 381 -6.64 -13.97 -20.22
CA THR A 381 -7.31 -14.43 -18.99
C THR A 381 -6.26 -14.63 -17.89
N TYR A 382 -6.62 -14.36 -16.63
CA TYR A 382 -5.77 -14.52 -15.45
C TYR A 382 -5.02 -15.87 -15.43
N SER A 383 -5.67 -16.94 -15.91
CA SER A 383 -5.09 -18.28 -16.03
C SER A 383 -3.94 -18.38 -17.03
N SER A 384 -3.97 -17.60 -18.15
CA SER A 384 -2.92 -17.67 -19.18
C SER A 384 -1.64 -16.92 -18.82
N VAL A 385 -1.72 -15.87 -18.01
CA VAL A 385 -0.53 -15.13 -17.53
C VAL A 385 0.31 -15.99 -16.56
N VAL A 386 -0.32 -16.91 -15.84
CA VAL A 386 0.35 -17.81 -14.89
C VAL A 386 1.00 -19.02 -15.60
N SER A 387 0.55 -19.37 -16.81
CA SER A 387 1.01 -20.57 -17.54
C SER A 387 2.26 -20.35 -18.40
N LEU A 388 2.73 -19.11 -18.59
CA LEU A 388 3.88 -18.76 -19.45
C LEU A 388 5.26 -18.95 -18.81
N THR A 389 5.37 -19.64 -17.67
CA THR A 389 6.66 -19.98 -17.08
C THR A 389 6.84 -21.49 -17.02
N ASP A 390 7.32 -22.07 -18.09
CA ASP A 390 7.82 -23.45 -18.13
C ASP A 390 8.92 -23.66 -17.10
N LEU A 391 8.70 -24.56 -16.16
CA LEU A 391 9.79 -25.19 -15.38
C LEU A 391 9.35 -26.53 -14.77
N ASP A 392 10.18 -27.54 -15.04
CA ASP A 392 10.09 -28.92 -14.58
C ASP A 392 10.24 -29.12 -13.06
N GLY A 393 9.47 -30.02 -12.47
CA GLY A 393 9.68 -30.65 -11.18
C GLY A 393 8.89 -30.06 -9.99
N PRO A 394 9.02 -30.56 -8.74
CA PRO A 394 8.16 -30.30 -7.57
C PRO A 394 8.02 -28.81 -7.15
N CYS A 395 8.32 -27.88 -8.03
CA CYS A 395 8.15 -26.44 -7.92
C CYS A 395 6.69 -25.99 -8.13
N TRP A 396 5.84 -26.78 -8.77
CA TRP A 396 4.46 -26.43 -9.13
C TRP A 396 3.57 -26.21 -7.89
N THR A 397 3.63 -27.12 -6.92
CA THR A 397 2.84 -27.04 -5.68
C THR A 397 3.10 -25.74 -4.91
N ARG A 398 4.35 -25.27 -4.88
CA ARG A 398 4.71 -24.05 -4.15
C ARG A 398 4.25 -22.77 -4.86
N GLN A 399 4.06 -22.80 -6.18
CA GLN A 399 3.51 -21.68 -6.94
C GLN A 399 2.00 -21.57 -6.77
N GLU A 400 1.32 -22.70 -6.77
CA GLU A 400 -0.10 -22.77 -6.51
C GLU A 400 -0.41 -22.33 -5.08
N GLU A 401 0.34 -22.81 -4.08
CA GLU A 401 0.24 -22.38 -2.68
C GLU A 401 0.43 -20.85 -2.54
N TRP A 402 1.44 -20.28 -3.21
CA TRP A 402 1.69 -18.85 -3.21
C TRP A 402 0.51 -18.09 -3.81
N LYS A 403 -0.03 -18.56 -4.94
CA LYS A 403 -1.19 -17.95 -5.59
C LYS A 403 -2.42 -17.97 -4.70
N GLN A 404 -2.69 -19.09 -4.00
CA GLN A 404 -3.81 -19.17 -3.06
C GLN A 404 -3.73 -18.07 -1.99
N ILE A 405 -2.56 -17.88 -1.38
CA ILE A 405 -2.38 -16.85 -0.35
C ILE A 405 -2.49 -15.44 -0.96
N LEU A 406 -1.88 -15.20 -2.13
CA LEU A 406 -1.98 -13.92 -2.81
C LEU A 406 -3.44 -13.55 -3.09
N ASP A 407 -4.21 -14.49 -3.63
CA ASP A 407 -5.60 -14.24 -4.01
C ASP A 407 -6.47 -13.92 -2.80
N ILE A 408 -6.35 -14.67 -1.69
CA ILE A 408 -7.17 -14.39 -0.49
C ILE A 408 -6.81 -13.10 0.23
N LEU A 409 -5.60 -12.56 0.03
CA LEU A 409 -5.17 -11.31 0.65
C LEU A 409 -5.39 -10.07 -0.23
N TRP A 410 -5.43 -10.21 -1.58
CA TRP A 410 -5.36 -9.06 -2.49
C TRP A 410 -6.52 -8.95 -3.49
N SER A 411 -7.39 -9.97 -3.61
CA SER A 411 -8.46 -9.95 -4.61
C SER A 411 -9.61 -9.02 -4.21
N ASP A 412 -10.23 -8.39 -5.21
CA ASP A 412 -11.38 -7.49 -5.05
C ASP A 412 -12.58 -7.98 -5.88
N PRO A 413 -13.82 -7.78 -5.40
CA PRO A 413 -15.01 -8.14 -6.17
C PRO A 413 -15.26 -7.14 -7.31
N MET A 414 -15.72 -7.63 -8.46
CA MET A 414 -16.18 -6.81 -9.58
C MET A 414 -17.63 -7.15 -9.98
N PRO A 415 -18.39 -6.21 -10.54
CA PRO A 415 -19.78 -6.47 -10.93
C PRO A 415 -19.93 -7.38 -12.16
N GLN A 416 -18.90 -7.51 -13.00
CA GLN A 416 -18.88 -8.36 -14.18
C GLN A 416 -18.58 -9.81 -13.80
N GLU A 417 -19.04 -10.77 -14.60
CA GLU A 417 -18.69 -12.18 -14.46
C GLU A 417 -17.23 -12.43 -14.87
N GLY A 418 -16.63 -13.51 -14.34
CA GLY A 418 -15.27 -13.95 -14.64
C GLY A 418 -14.26 -13.61 -13.56
N CYS A 419 -12.97 -13.88 -13.87
CA CYS A 419 -11.83 -13.60 -13.03
C CYS A 419 -10.75 -12.89 -13.86
N LYS A 420 -10.33 -11.69 -13.45
CA LYS A 420 -9.32 -10.87 -14.15
C LYS A 420 -8.18 -10.50 -13.21
N VAL A 421 -6.98 -10.33 -13.75
CA VAL A 421 -5.83 -9.85 -12.96
C VAL A 421 -6.15 -8.49 -12.34
N ASN A 422 -5.85 -8.32 -11.06
CA ASN A 422 -6.00 -7.04 -10.39
C ASN A 422 -4.75 -6.17 -10.63
N THR A 423 -4.74 -5.47 -11.77
CA THR A 423 -3.64 -4.59 -12.18
C THR A 423 -3.51 -3.37 -11.27
N VAL A 424 -4.58 -2.96 -10.61
CA VAL A 424 -4.58 -1.79 -9.71
C VAL A 424 -3.82 -2.09 -8.43
N ARG A 425 -4.04 -3.29 -7.84
CA ARG A 425 -3.36 -3.71 -6.61
C ARG A 425 -1.97 -4.31 -6.86
N GLY A 426 -1.69 -4.74 -8.09
CA GLY A 426 -0.46 -5.46 -8.43
C GLY A 426 -0.38 -6.88 -7.86
N GLY A 427 -1.49 -7.41 -7.37
CA GLY A 427 -1.64 -8.77 -6.84
C GLY A 427 -3.10 -9.17 -6.71
N GLY A 428 -3.39 -10.48 -6.70
CA GLY A 428 -4.75 -10.99 -6.66
C GLY A 428 -5.52 -10.80 -7.97
N CYS A 429 -6.83 -10.93 -7.90
CA CYS A 429 -7.71 -10.78 -9.06
C CYS A 429 -8.96 -9.94 -8.74
N TYR A 430 -9.63 -9.48 -9.79
CA TYR A 430 -11.03 -9.07 -9.73
C TYR A 430 -11.90 -10.29 -9.96
N PHE A 431 -12.78 -10.64 -9.02
CA PHE A 431 -13.65 -11.81 -9.13
C PHE A 431 -15.13 -11.42 -9.28
N GLY A 432 -15.82 -12.10 -10.19
CA GLY A 432 -17.21 -11.84 -10.54
C GLY A 432 -18.22 -12.64 -9.69
N PRO A 433 -19.53 -12.38 -9.91
CA PRO A 433 -20.62 -13.08 -9.21
C PRO A 433 -20.64 -14.59 -9.47
N ASP A 434 -20.21 -15.04 -10.64
CA ASP A 434 -20.10 -16.45 -11.03
C ASP A 434 -19.03 -17.18 -10.23
N VAL A 435 -17.85 -16.56 -10.02
CA VAL A 435 -16.78 -17.09 -9.16
C VAL A 435 -17.27 -17.22 -7.73
N THR A 436 -17.93 -16.20 -7.22
CA THR A 436 -18.52 -16.23 -5.87
C THR A 436 -19.50 -17.38 -5.73
N ARG A 437 -20.44 -17.53 -6.67
CA ARG A 437 -21.42 -18.62 -6.65
C ARG A 437 -20.74 -19.99 -6.64
N LYS A 438 -19.78 -20.23 -7.55
CA LYS A 438 -19.03 -21.48 -7.65
C LYS A 438 -18.36 -21.87 -6.35
N ILE A 439 -17.68 -20.94 -5.68
CA ILE A 439 -16.96 -21.22 -4.42
C ILE A 439 -17.95 -21.46 -3.27
N LEU A 440 -18.99 -20.63 -3.13
CA LEU A 440 -19.99 -20.81 -2.08
C LEU A 440 -20.74 -22.15 -2.23
N GLU A 441 -21.07 -22.56 -3.43
CA GLU A 441 -21.70 -23.86 -3.70
C GLU A 441 -20.75 -25.02 -3.41
N LYS A 442 -19.48 -24.95 -3.87
CA LYS A 442 -18.46 -25.99 -3.64
C LYS A 442 -18.30 -26.33 -2.15
N TYR A 443 -18.29 -25.31 -1.29
CA TYR A 443 -18.06 -25.47 0.15
C TYR A 443 -19.33 -25.34 1.00
N ASN A 444 -20.51 -25.33 0.39
CA ASN A 444 -21.81 -25.20 1.05
C ASN A 444 -21.91 -23.98 1.98
N LEU A 445 -21.38 -22.84 1.52
CA LEU A 445 -21.35 -21.58 2.24
C LEU A 445 -22.56 -20.71 1.89
N GLN A 446 -22.99 -19.85 2.82
CA GLN A 446 -24.08 -18.92 2.61
C GLN A 446 -23.60 -17.62 1.95
N PHE A 447 -22.51 -17.05 2.48
CA PHE A 447 -21.89 -15.83 1.98
C PHE A 447 -20.45 -15.68 2.45
N LEU A 448 -19.75 -14.71 1.85
CA LEU A 448 -18.39 -14.33 2.14
C LEU A 448 -18.37 -12.96 2.85
N ILE A 449 -17.61 -12.84 3.94
CA ILE A 449 -17.21 -11.56 4.54
C ILE A 449 -15.76 -11.30 4.17
N ARG A 450 -15.50 -10.09 3.69
CA ARG A 450 -14.16 -9.62 3.36
C ARG A 450 -13.93 -8.18 3.84
N SER A 451 -12.72 -7.69 3.72
CA SER A 451 -12.27 -6.35 4.12
C SER A 451 -11.55 -5.65 2.95
N HIS A 452 -10.35 -5.10 3.14
CA HIS A 452 -9.41 -4.65 2.12
C HIS A 452 -9.82 -3.42 1.30
N GLU A 453 -11.10 -3.11 1.16
CA GLU A 453 -11.57 -1.92 0.47
C GLU A 453 -12.25 -0.95 1.43
N CYS A 454 -11.78 0.29 1.47
CA CYS A 454 -12.46 1.33 2.23
C CYS A 454 -13.84 1.61 1.63
N LYS A 455 -14.88 1.54 2.45
CA LYS A 455 -16.25 1.82 2.06
C LYS A 455 -16.78 3.04 2.81
N GLN A 456 -17.49 3.91 2.10
CA GLN A 456 -17.97 5.19 2.66
C GLN A 456 -18.87 5.03 3.91
N GLU A 457 -19.68 3.97 3.92
CA GLU A 457 -20.56 3.62 5.05
C GLU A 457 -19.91 2.59 6.00
N GLY A 458 -18.64 2.20 5.79
CA GLY A 458 -17.96 1.17 6.53
C GLY A 458 -18.34 -0.27 6.13
N TYR A 459 -19.30 -0.45 5.24
CA TYR A 459 -19.67 -1.75 4.67
C TYR A 459 -20.36 -1.61 3.33
N GLU A 460 -20.30 -2.66 2.53
CA GLU A 460 -21.01 -2.76 1.25
C GLU A 460 -21.29 -4.22 0.91
N PHE A 461 -22.50 -4.48 0.34
CA PHE A 461 -22.84 -5.77 -0.24
C PHE A 461 -22.68 -5.74 -1.76
N CYS A 462 -22.09 -6.79 -2.31
CA CYS A 462 -22.10 -7.04 -3.75
C CYS A 462 -22.52 -8.50 -4.06
N HIS A 463 -22.51 -8.89 -5.34
CA HIS A 463 -22.85 -10.23 -5.82
C HIS A 463 -24.15 -10.77 -5.23
N ASN A 464 -25.25 -10.00 -5.39
CA ASN A 464 -26.57 -10.35 -4.85
C ASN A 464 -26.54 -10.66 -3.33
N ARG A 465 -25.82 -9.84 -2.56
CA ARG A 465 -25.62 -9.98 -1.10
C ARG A 465 -24.85 -11.25 -0.69
N LYS A 466 -24.10 -11.85 -1.59
CA LYS A 466 -23.26 -13.03 -1.32
C LYS A 466 -21.85 -12.64 -0.89
N VAL A 467 -21.43 -11.41 -1.12
CA VAL A 467 -20.14 -10.85 -0.64
C VAL A 467 -20.44 -9.59 0.17
N LEU A 468 -19.92 -9.56 1.39
CA LEU A 468 -20.00 -8.43 2.30
C LEU A 468 -18.59 -7.89 2.55
N THR A 469 -18.32 -6.66 2.15
CA THR A 469 -17.12 -5.93 2.54
C THR A 469 -17.38 -5.19 3.85
N ILE A 470 -16.49 -5.34 4.85
CA ILE A 470 -16.48 -4.66 6.14
C ILE A 470 -15.18 -3.87 6.28
N PHE A 471 -15.28 -2.61 6.67
CA PHE A 471 -14.16 -1.71 6.90
C PHE A 471 -14.34 -0.96 8.22
N SER A 472 -13.43 -1.16 9.17
CA SER A 472 -13.59 -0.69 10.54
C SER A 472 -12.84 0.60 10.87
N ALA A 473 -11.88 1.04 10.03
CA ALA A 473 -11.24 2.34 10.21
C ALA A 473 -12.17 3.46 9.74
N SER A 474 -12.52 4.37 10.64
CA SER A 474 -13.27 5.60 10.30
C SER A 474 -12.31 6.72 9.94
N ASN A 475 -12.82 7.75 9.22
CA ASN A 475 -12.01 8.94 8.86
C ASN A 475 -10.71 8.59 8.10
N TYR A 476 -10.75 7.60 7.25
CA TYR A 476 -9.58 7.00 6.62
C TYR A 476 -8.77 7.98 5.75
N TYR A 477 -9.44 8.78 4.91
CA TYR A 477 -8.79 9.82 4.11
C TYR A 477 -8.71 11.15 4.85
N GLU A 478 -9.82 11.58 5.45
CA GLU A 478 -9.96 12.84 6.17
C GLU A 478 -11.06 12.69 7.21
N ILE A 479 -11.05 13.54 8.26
CA ILE A 479 -12.12 13.56 9.28
C ILE A 479 -13.48 13.77 8.61
N GLY A 480 -14.35 12.78 8.73
CA GLY A 480 -15.67 12.77 8.11
C GLY A 480 -15.75 12.12 6.74
N SER A 481 -14.66 11.58 6.18
CA SER A 481 -14.66 10.95 4.86
C SER A 481 -15.52 9.69 4.82
N ASN A 482 -15.38 8.80 5.78
CA ASN A 482 -16.13 7.55 5.89
C ASN A 482 -16.50 7.23 7.33
N ARG A 483 -17.44 6.33 7.48
CA ARG A 483 -17.73 5.65 8.74
C ARG A 483 -16.92 4.37 8.82
N GLY A 484 -16.59 3.95 10.04
CA GLY A 484 -16.21 2.58 10.34
C GLY A 484 -17.46 1.74 10.64
N ALA A 485 -17.38 0.46 10.39
CA ALA A 485 -18.43 -0.48 10.77
C ALA A 485 -17.86 -1.82 11.25
N TYR A 486 -18.64 -2.51 12.08
CA TYR A 486 -18.47 -3.93 12.34
C TYR A 486 -19.80 -4.64 12.17
N VAL A 487 -19.76 -5.94 11.94
CA VAL A 487 -20.96 -6.79 11.78
C VAL A 487 -21.04 -7.80 12.90
N LYS A 488 -22.26 -8.04 13.39
CA LYS A 488 -22.57 -9.08 14.38
C LYS A 488 -23.38 -10.18 13.71
N LEU A 489 -23.02 -11.41 13.96
CA LEU A 489 -23.68 -12.61 13.47
C LEU A 489 -24.17 -13.42 14.67
N GLY A 490 -25.48 -13.62 14.76
CA GLY A 490 -26.09 -14.57 15.66
C GLY A 490 -26.20 -15.96 15.05
N PRO A 491 -26.86 -16.93 15.74
CA PRO A 491 -27.08 -18.28 15.23
C PRO A 491 -27.89 -18.36 13.93
N ASP A 492 -28.66 -17.30 13.61
CA ASP A 492 -29.38 -17.16 12.34
C ASP A 492 -28.48 -16.68 11.17
N LEU A 493 -27.24 -16.30 11.47
CA LEU A 493 -26.24 -15.77 10.55
C LEU A 493 -26.72 -14.54 9.76
N VAL A 494 -27.73 -13.81 10.29
CA VAL A 494 -28.19 -12.55 9.69
C VAL A 494 -27.25 -11.42 10.10
N PRO A 495 -26.67 -10.67 9.14
CA PRO A 495 -25.73 -9.59 9.45
C PRO A 495 -26.40 -8.38 10.11
N HIS A 496 -26.00 -8.05 11.33
CA HIS A 496 -26.40 -6.84 12.06
C HIS A 496 -25.22 -5.86 12.12
N PHE A 497 -25.40 -4.66 11.50
CA PHE A 497 -24.33 -3.67 11.36
C PHE A 497 -24.36 -2.64 12.47
N VAL A 498 -23.19 -2.30 12.99
CA VAL A 498 -22.98 -1.15 13.85
C VAL A 498 -21.99 -0.21 13.18
N GLN A 499 -22.48 0.98 12.82
CA GLN A 499 -21.68 2.04 12.22
C GLN A 499 -21.24 3.04 13.28
N TYR A 500 -20.07 3.63 13.09
CA TYR A 500 -19.52 4.65 13.98
C TYR A 500 -18.57 5.57 13.22
N GLN A 501 -18.16 6.64 13.88
CA GLN A 501 -17.12 7.55 13.42
C GLN A 501 -16.40 8.10 14.65
N ALA A 502 -15.09 7.90 14.75
CA ALA A 502 -14.31 8.44 15.84
C ALA A 502 -14.24 9.97 15.75
N ASN A 503 -14.35 10.63 16.88
CA ASN A 503 -14.24 12.09 16.97
C ASN A 503 -13.30 12.43 18.13
N LYS A 504 -12.25 13.19 17.87
CA LYS A 504 -11.23 13.56 18.86
C LYS A 504 -11.75 14.37 20.06
N THR A 505 -12.96 14.91 19.95
CA THR A 505 -13.56 15.80 20.97
C THR A 505 -14.60 15.17 21.87
N ALA A 506 -14.99 13.92 21.63
CA ALA A 506 -16.10 13.33 22.38
C ALA A 506 -15.92 11.83 22.63
N HIS A 507 -15.27 11.47 23.72
CA HIS A 507 -15.50 10.17 24.37
C HIS A 507 -16.94 10.00 24.94
N THR A 508 -17.85 10.91 24.66
CA THR A 508 -19.16 11.03 25.32
C THR A 508 -20.35 11.27 24.40
N LEU A 509 -20.35 10.85 23.13
CA LEU A 509 -21.54 11.04 22.31
C LEU A 509 -22.17 9.72 21.87
N THR A 510 -23.26 9.40 22.56
CA THR A 510 -24.35 8.58 22.10
C THR A 510 -24.85 9.06 20.74
N MET A 511 -24.51 8.35 19.69
CA MET A 511 -25.15 8.53 18.40
C MET A 511 -26.38 7.64 18.28
N THR A 512 -27.40 7.93 19.06
CA THR A 512 -28.78 7.67 18.69
C THR A 512 -29.19 8.85 17.84
N GLN A 513 -29.04 8.77 16.54
CA GLN A 513 -29.93 9.39 15.57
C GLN A 513 -29.33 9.39 14.19
N ARG A 514 -30.13 9.11 13.19
CA ARG A 514 -29.97 9.39 11.75
C ARG A 514 -29.83 10.91 11.51
N GLN A 515 -28.86 11.56 12.12
CA GLN A 515 -28.52 12.93 11.77
C GLN A 515 -27.59 12.88 10.57
N GLY A 516 -28.01 13.44 9.45
CA GLY A 516 -27.19 13.67 8.29
C GLY A 516 -25.90 14.39 8.71
N PHE A 517 -24.80 14.12 8.02
CA PHE A 517 -23.52 14.78 8.27
C PHE A 517 -23.71 16.31 8.35
N PRO A 518 -23.12 16.99 9.33
CA PRO A 518 -23.17 18.46 9.38
C PRO A 518 -22.65 19.04 8.07
N VAL A 519 -23.36 20.03 7.51
CA VAL A 519 -22.97 20.66 6.22
C VAL A 519 -21.54 21.19 6.26
N ALA A 520 -21.10 21.72 7.38
CA ALA A 520 -19.73 22.19 7.59
C ALA A 520 -18.70 21.07 7.42
N LEU A 521 -19.00 19.85 7.86
CA LEU A 521 -18.11 18.69 7.71
C LEU A 521 -18.02 18.26 6.25
N ILE A 522 -19.17 18.18 5.55
CA ILE A 522 -19.19 17.86 4.11
C ILE A 522 -18.35 18.88 3.31
N SER A 523 -18.50 20.18 3.61
CA SER A 523 -17.76 21.24 2.93
C SER A 523 -16.24 21.12 3.18
N ARG A 524 -15.82 20.78 4.40
CA ARG A 524 -14.41 20.58 4.74
C ARG A 524 -13.81 19.39 4.01
N VAL A 525 -14.50 18.26 4.00
CA VAL A 525 -14.05 17.04 3.31
C VAL A 525 -13.99 17.26 1.81
N GLU A 526 -14.96 17.97 1.24
CA GLU A 526 -14.99 18.36 -0.16
C GLU A 526 -13.80 19.27 -0.51
N GLU A 527 -13.52 20.28 0.31
CA GLU A 527 -12.37 21.18 0.12
C GLU A 527 -11.03 20.42 0.16
N SER A 528 -10.87 19.48 1.09
CA SER A 528 -9.69 18.62 1.17
C SER A 528 -9.52 17.76 -0.10
N ALA A 529 -10.61 17.16 -0.60
CA ALA A 529 -10.57 16.37 -1.83
C ALA A 529 -10.23 17.22 -3.06
N PHE A 530 -10.81 18.41 -3.17
CA PHE A 530 -10.49 19.32 -4.27
C PHE A 530 -9.07 19.87 -4.18
N ARG A 531 -8.54 20.07 -2.98
CA ARG A 531 -7.13 20.43 -2.80
C ARG A 531 -6.23 19.32 -3.30
N ALA A 532 -6.45 18.07 -2.88
CA ALA A 532 -5.69 16.92 -3.37
C ALA A 532 -5.80 16.76 -4.90
N LEU A 533 -6.97 17.02 -5.47
CA LEU A 533 -7.18 16.98 -6.92
C LEU A 533 -6.44 18.12 -7.65
N ARG A 534 -6.41 19.34 -7.09
CA ARG A 534 -5.63 20.45 -7.64
C ARG A 534 -4.13 20.20 -7.57
N GLU A 535 -3.65 19.59 -6.48
CA GLU A 535 -2.25 19.13 -6.38
C GLU A 535 -1.91 18.12 -7.48
N LYS A 536 -2.80 17.13 -7.73
CA LYS A 536 -2.60 16.15 -8.82
C LYS A 536 -2.64 16.82 -10.21
N LEU A 537 -3.54 17.77 -10.45
CA LEU A 537 -3.58 18.58 -11.70
C LEU A 537 -2.30 19.37 -11.87
N PHE A 538 -1.83 20.05 -10.83
CA PHE A 538 -0.58 20.80 -10.85
C PHE A 538 0.63 19.92 -11.15
N ALA A 539 0.68 18.73 -10.55
CA ALA A 539 1.74 17.74 -10.79
C ALA A 539 1.85 17.27 -12.27
N HIS A 540 0.85 17.56 -13.10
CA HIS A 540 0.80 17.17 -14.52
C HIS A 540 0.67 18.38 -15.45
N THR A 541 1.02 19.59 -15.00
CA THR A 541 0.85 20.86 -15.75
C THR A 541 1.45 20.78 -17.15
N SER A 542 2.67 20.27 -17.31
CA SER A 542 3.35 20.20 -18.61
C SER A 542 2.63 19.26 -19.60
N ALA A 543 2.15 18.12 -19.11
CA ALA A 543 1.37 17.17 -19.92
C ALA A 543 0.00 17.75 -20.30
N LEU A 544 -0.65 18.46 -19.36
CA LEU A 544 -1.92 19.16 -19.61
C LEU A 544 -1.78 20.27 -20.66
N ILE A 545 -0.70 21.06 -20.61
CA ILE A 545 -0.41 22.07 -21.63
C ILE A 545 -0.30 21.43 -23.01
N SER A 546 0.41 20.31 -23.11
CA SER A 546 0.57 19.58 -24.38
C SER A 546 -0.77 19.03 -24.89
N ALA A 547 -1.59 18.46 -24.01
CA ALA A 547 -2.91 17.98 -24.36
C ALA A 547 -3.87 19.11 -24.77
N PHE A 548 -3.83 20.26 -24.09
CA PHE A 548 -4.66 21.43 -24.45
C PHE A 548 -4.26 22.03 -25.78
N LYS A 549 -2.96 22.10 -26.10
CA LYS A 549 -2.47 22.58 -27.42
C LYS A 549 -2.97 21.73 -28.58
N ALA A 550 -3.21 20.43 -28.35
CA ALA A 550 -3.80 19.58 -29.39
C ALA A 550 -5.23 19.99 -29.79
N TYR A 551 -5.96 20.64 -28.88
CA TYR A 551 -7.30 21.19 -29.13
C TYR A 551 -7.30 22.68 -29.51
N ASP A 552 -6.23 23.42 -29.22
CA ASP A 552 -6.05 24.86 -29.54
C ASP A 552 -5.14 25.00 -30.74
N LYS A 553 -5.64 24.62 -31.93
CA LYS A 553 -4.86 24.65 -33.18
C LYS A 553 -4.43 26.05 -33.59
N ASP A 554 -5.21 27.07 -33.25
CA ASP A 554 -4.98 28.47 -33.59
C ASP A 554 -4.10 29.19 -32.54
N ASN A 555 -3.63 28.45 -31.51
CA ASN A 555 -2.80 28.93 -30.40
C ASN A 555 -3.39 30.17 -29.69
N THR A 556 -4.71 30.19 -29.55
CA THR A 556 -5.46 31.29 -28.91
C THR A 556 -5.30 31.31 -27.39
N GLY A 557 -4.79 30.24 -26.80
CA GLY A 557 -4.75 30.00 -25.33
C GLY A 557 -6.09 29.63 -24.73
N ARG A 558 -7.10 29.32 -25.56
CA ARG A 558 -8.48 29.04 -25.15
C ARG A 558 -9.00 27.71 -25.67
N ILE A 559 -9.70 26.96 -24.84
CA ILE A 559 -10.35 25.69 -25.20
C ILE A 559 -11.78 25.63 -24.68
N THR A 560 -12.60 24.80 -25.32
CA THR A 560 -13.95 24.54 -24.80
C THR A 560 -13.89 23.74 -23.52
N LEU A 561 -14.89 23.88 -22.67
CA LEU A 561 -14.99 23.14 -21.41
C LEU A 561 -15.17 21.61 -21.64
N SER A 562 -15.64 21.20 -22.81
CA SER A 562 -15.69 19.79 -23.18
C SER A 562 -14.30 19.24 -23.50
N ASN A 563 -13.51 19.98 -24.26
CA ASN A 563 -12.14 19.61 -24.62
C ASN A 563 -11.25 19.60 -23.36
N TRP A 564 -11.47 20.55 -22.43
CA TRP A 564 -10.79 20.54 -21.13
C TRP A 564 -11.02 19.23 -20.39
N ALA A 565 -12.27 18.80 -20.24
CA ALA A 565 -12.60 17.56 -19.51
C ALA A 565 -11.96 16.32 -20.18
N THR A 566 -11.98 16.24 -21.51
CA THR A 566 -11.39 15.14 -22.28
C THR A 566 -9.86 15.14 -22.15
N ALA A 567 -9.22 16.30 -22.27
CA ALA A 567 -7.77 16.42 -22.13
C ALA A 567 -7.30 16.10 -20.70
N VAL A 568 -8.02 16.55 -19.68
CA VAL A 568 -7.69 16.21 -18.28
C VAL A 568 -7.79 14.71 -18.04
N GLU A 569 -8.84 14.06 -18.51
CA GLU A 569 -8.97 12.60 -18.38
C GLU A 569 -7.87 11.86 -19.13
N SER A 570 -7.51 12.28 -20.35
CA SER A 570 -6.44 11.64 -21.13
C SER A 570 -5.04 11.75 -20.52
N VAL A 571 -4.84 12.70 -19.59
CA VAL A 571 -3.56 12.88 -18.89
C VAL A 571 -3.55 12.20 -17.53
N LEU A 572 -4.65 12.29 -16.80
CA LEU A 572 -4.72 11.83 -15.41
C LEU A 572 -5.27 10.43 -15.23
N HIS A 573 -6.06 9.92 -16.18
CA HIS A 573 -6.69 8.59 -16.16
C HIS A 573 -7.40 8.23 -14.83
N LEU A 574 -8.08 9.21 -14.22
CA LEU A 574 -8.73 9.04 -12.92
C LEU A 574 -10.17 8.52 -13.00
N GLY A 575 -10.78 8.46 -14.19
CA GLY A 575 -12.18 8.04 -14.38
C GLY A 575 -13.20 8.91 -13.64
N LEU A 576 -12.88 10.20 -13.42
CA LEU A 576 -13.70 11.12 -12.66
C LEU A 576 -14.75 11.81 -13.53
N PRO A 577 -15.92 12.20 -12.96
CA PRO A 577 -16.96 12.93 -13.68
C PRO A 577 -16.59 14.41 -13.86
N TRP A 578 -15.56 14.72 -14.64
CA TRP A 578 -14.95 16.04 -14.82
C TRP A 578 -15.96 17.15 -15.11
N ARG A 579 -17.01 16.85 -15.91
CA ARG A 579 -18.07 17.83 -16.20
C ARG A 579 -18.83 18.28 -14.96
N MET A 580 -18.95 17.39 -13.96
CA MET A 580 -19.63 17.72 -12.70
C MET A 580 -18.69 18.42 -11.71
N LEU A 581 -17.39 18.09 -11.73
CA LEU A 581 -16.38 18.68 -10.86
C LEU A 581 -15.92 20.07 -11.35
N ARG A 582 -16.10 20.35 -12.64
CA ARG A 582 -15.68 21.58 -13.31
C ARG A 582 -16.02 22.87 -12.55
N PRO A 583 -17.26 23.11 -12.06
CA PRO A 583 -17.60 24.41 -11.46
C PRO A 583 -16.73 24.78 -10.25
N GLN A 584 -16.09 23.81 -9.62
CA GLN A 584 -15.21 24.00 -8.46
C GLN A 584 -13.73 24.02 -8.81
N LEU A 585 -13.38 23.63 -10.03
CA LEU A 585 -11.99 23.57 -10.51
C LEU A 585 -11.68 24.71 -11.51
N VAL A 586 -12.67 25.16 -12.24
CA VAL A 586 -12.48 26.08 -13.38
C VAL A 586 -13.42 27.27 -13.30
N ARG A 587 -12.86 28.48 -13.39
CA ARG A 587 -13.63 29.70 -13.64
C ARG A 587 -13.85 29.80 -15.15
N SER A 588 -15.09 29.72 -15.62
CA SER A 588 -15.40 29.88 -17.04
C SER A 588 -15.70 31.33 -17.36
N THR A 589 -15.32 31.75 -18.55
CA THR A 589 -15.73 33.03 -19.14
C THR A 589 -17.20 32.96 -19.58
N ALA A 590 -17.83 34.10 -19.81
CA ALA A 590 -19.25 34.18 -20.19
C ALA A 590 -19.58 33.46 -21.51
N ASP A 591 -18.59 33.27 -22.38
CA ASP A 591 -18.70 32.57 -23.67
C ASP A 591 -18.50 31.03 -23.55
N GLY A 592 -18.33 30.50 -22.33
CA GLY A 592 -18.14 29.04 -22.12
C GLY A 592 -16.77 28.49 -22.52
N MET A 593 -15.80 29.37 -22.77
CA MET A 593 -14.42 29.01 -23.05
C MET A 593 -13.58 29.07 -21.79
N LEU A 594 -12.48 28.35 -21.77
CA LEU A 594 -11.46 28.36 -20.72
C LEU A 594 -10.15 28.92 -21.26
N GLU A 595 -9.59 29.90 -20.61
CA GLU A 595 -8.19 30.34 -20.79
C GLU A 595 -7.27 29.41 -20.00
N TYR A 596 -6.77 28.35 -20.63
CA TYR A 596 -6.08 27.28 -19.93
C TYR A 596 -4.74 27.68 -19.33
N LYS A 597 -4.05 28.69 -19.92
CA LYS A 597 -2.78 29.22 -19.37
C LYS A 597 -3.02 29.92 -18.04
N SER A 598 -3.99 30.84 -18.00
CA SER A 598 -4.36 31.57 -16.78
C SER A 598 -4.86 30.60 -15.69
N TRP A 599 -5.64 29.60 -16.08
CA TRP A 599 -6.10 28.56 -15.13
C TRP A 599 -4.95 27.74 -14.52
N LEU A 600 -3.96 27.36 -15.30
CA LEU A 600 -2.77 26.64 -14.81
C LEU A 600 -1.91 27.54 -13.92
N ASP A 601 -1.82 28.84 -14.23
CA ASP A 601 -1.13 29.81 -13.38
C ASP A 601 -1.87 29.99 -12.03
N ASP A 602 -3.20 30.01 -12.03
CA ASP A 602 -4.00 30.02 -10.78
C ASP A 602 -3.73 28.78 -9.93
N LEU A 603 -3.68 27.57 -10.53
CA LEU A 603 -3.30 26.35 -9.83
C LEU A 603 -1.89 26.44 -9.24
N ALA A 604 -0.95 27.00 -9.97
CA ALA A 604 0.42 27.20 -9.50
C ALA A 604 0.49 28.20 -8.33
N MET A 605 -0.32 29.27 -8.37
CA MET A 605 -0.36 30.28 -7.29
C MET A 605 -0.96 29.73 -5.99
N GLU A 606 -1.98 28.86 -6.06
CA GLU A 606 -2.55 28.19 -4.88
C GLU A 606 -1.52 27.31 -4.18
N GLN A 607 -0.53 26.74 -4.90
CA GLN A 607 0.52 25.88 -4.35
C GLN A 607 1.76 26.66 -3.87
N ARG A 608 1.86 27.95 -4.21
CA ARG A 608 3.01 28.83 -3.87
C ARG A 608 2.97 29.43 -2.46
N SER A 609 2.26 28.87 -1.51
CA SER A 609 2.32 29.40 -0.14
C SER A 609 3.71 29.25 0.46
N GLN A 610 4.49 30.33 0.38
CA GLN A 610 5.66 30.73 1.18
C GLN A 610 7.07 30.76 0.58
N GLU A 611 7.39 30.24 -0.62
CA GLU A 611 8.78 30.33 -1.11
C GLU A 611 8.89 30.59 -2.62
N HIS A 612 9.94 31.33 -3.04
CA HIS A 612 10.29 31.69 -4.43
C HIS A 612 10.78 30.49 -5.26
N ILE A 613 9.95 29.47 -5.48
CA ILE A 613 10.32 28.26 -6.21
C ILE A 613 9.75 28.31 -7.62
N GLN A 614 10.56 27.91 -8.62
CA GLN A 614 10.08 27.81 -10.01
C GLN A 614 8.98 26.74 -10.15
N SER A 615 7.85 27.09 -10.80
CA SER A 615 6.67 26.21 -10.93
C SER A 615 6.99 24.84 -11.57
N SER A 616 7.92 24.81 -12.53
CA SER A 616 8.32 23.56 -13.19
C SER A 616 9.02 22.55 -12.27
N LEU A 617 9.73 23.05 -11.25
CA LEU A 617 10.40 22.17 -10.27
C LEU A 617 9.40 21.67 -9.22
N LEU A 618 8.49 22.53 -8.77
CA LEU A 618 7.38 22.13 -7.90
C LEU A 618 6.53 21.05 -8.57
N GLU A 619 6.21 21.22 -9.87
CA GLU A 619 5.51 20.19 -10.64
C GLU A 619 6.22 18.84 -10.56
N VAL A 620 7.53 18.77 -10.78
CA VAL A 620 8.32 17.53 -10.72
C VAL A 620 8.30 16.93 -9.31
N ILE A 621 8.44 17.75 -8.27
CA ILE A 621 8.41 17.29 -6.89
C ILE A 621 7.02 16.73 -6.52
N TYR A 622 5.94 17.46 -6.84
CA TYR A 622 4.58 17.00 -6.55
C TYR A 622 4.23 15.73 -7.35
N ARG A 623 4.65 15.66 -8.60
CA ARG A 623 4.47 14.49 -9.45
C ARG A 623 5.14 13.23 -8.89
N ASN A 624 6.34 13.39 -8.33
CA ASN A 624 7.16 12.30 -7.86
C ASN A 624 7.21 12.17 -6.32
N ARG A 625 6.44 12.96 -5.58
CA ARG A 625 6.50 13.00 -4.11
C ARG A 625 6.36 11.61 -3.48
N SER A 626 5.37 10.84 -3.89
CA SER A 626 5.15 9.47 -3.40
C SER A 626 6.32 8.55 -3.76
N ASN A 627 6.87 8.70 -4.97
CA ASN A 627 8.01 7.94 -5.43
C ASN A 627 9.29 8.34 -4.69
N LEU A 628 9.53 9.63 -4.47
CA LEU A 628 10.67 10.13 -3.71
C LEU A 628 10.63 9.68 -2.25
N GLU A 629 9.45 9.70 -1.64
CA GLU A 629 9.27 9.15 -0.29
C GLU A 629 9.55 7.64 -0.24
N THR A 630 9.11 6.90 -1.24
CA THR A 630 9.39 5.47 -1.35
C THR A 630 10.88 5.20 -1.60
N ILE A 631 11.53 5.99 -2.46
CA ILE A 631 12.98 5.92 -2.70
C ILE A 631 13.74 6.20 -1.41
N PHE A 632 13.38 7.25 -0.68
CA PHE A 632 13.99 7.60 0.58
C PHE A 632 13.90 6.44 1.58
N ARG A 633 12.72 5.83 1.73
CA ARG A 633 12.49 4.68 2.62
C ARG A 633 13.24 3.41 2.19
N ILE A 634 13.52 3.26 0.91
CA ILE A 634 14.34 2.14 0.39
C ILE A 634 15.81 2.36 0.73
N ILE A 635 16.29 3.60 0.64
CA ILE A 635 17.67 3.99 0.97
C ILE A 635 17.89 3.93 2.49
N ASP A 636 16.95 4.48 3.27
CA ASP A 636 16.89 4.39 4.74
C ASP A 636 16.64 2.94 5.17
N ARG A 637 17.70 2.19 5.19
CA ARG A 637 17.70 0.74 5.34
C ARG A 637 17.46 0.29 6.76
N ASP A 638 17.91 1.10 7.71
CA ASP A 638 17.71 0.85 9.12
C ASP A 638 16.39 1.45 9.62
N HIS A 639 15.65 2.12 8.73
CA HIS A 639 14.37 2.76 9.02
C HIS A 639 14.44 3.77 10.16
N SER A 640 15.57 4.45 10.25
CA SER A 640 15.80 5.50 11.26
C SER A 640 15.03 6.78 10.97
N GLY A 641 14.48 6.92 9.75
CA GLY A 641 13.93 8.17 9.23
C GLY A 641 15.01 9.11 8.69
N LEU A 642 16.25 8.66 8.68
CA LEU A 642 17.43 9.38 8.21
C LEU A 642 18.23 8.44 7.28
N ILE A 643 18.83 8.96 6.24
CA ILE A 643 19.78 8.23 5.40
C ILE A 643 21.18 8.53 5.90
N SER A 644 21.90 7.53 6.40
CA SER A 644 23.31 7.66 6.75
C SER A 644 24.19 7.80 5.50
N PHE A 645 25.38 8.37 5.65
CA PHE A 645 26.35 8.47 4.55
C PHE A 645 26.68 7.11 3.94
N GLU A 646 26.77 6.07 4.75
CA GLU A 646 27.02 4.71 4.29
C GLU A 646 25.87 4.16 3.43
N GLU A 647 24.62 4.35 3.84
CA GLU A 647 23.44 3.91 3.08
C GLU A 647 23.33 4.65 1.75
N PHE A 648 23.56 5.96 1.76
CA PHE A 648 23.57 6.77 0.55
C PHE A 648 24.70 6.33 -0.40
N HIS A 649 25.91 6.18 0.12
CA HIS A 649 27.09 5.78 -0.63
C HIS A 649 26.90 4.42 -1.30
N GLN A 650 26.44 3.42 -0.55
CA GLN A 650 26.20 2.07 -1.05
C GLN A 650 25.10 2.05 -2.12
N THR A 651 24.02 2.80 -1.90
CA THR A 651 22.92 2.90 -2.89
C THR A 651 23.39 3.60 -4.16
N TRP A 652 24.14 4.71 -4.02
CA TRP A 652 24.66 5.46 -5.17
C TRP A 652 25.68 4.67 -5.96
N LYS A 653 26.54 3.91 -5.32
CA LYS A 653 27.47 3.00 -5.98
C LYS A 653 26.76 1.92 -6.80
N LEU A 654 25.66 1.41 -6.29
CA LEU A 654 24.79 0.49 -7.01
C LEU A 654 24.21 1.16 -8.28
N PHE A 655 23.67 2.37 -8.16
CA PHE A 655 23.16 3.12 -9.30
C PHE A 655 24.23 3.44 -10.33
N SER A 656 25.41 3.88 -9.90
CA SER A 656 26.51 4.22 -10.80
C SER A 656 27.02 3.02 -11.58
N SER A 657 27.14 1.85 -10.93
CA SER A 657 27.50 0.61 -11.56
C SER A 657 26.48 0.16 -12.61
N HIS A 658 25.19 0.28 -12.31
CA HIS A 658 24.12 -0.07 -13.26
C HIS A 658 24.07 0.87 -14.47
N MET A 659 24.35 2.15 -14.24
CA MET A 659 24.36 3.19 -15.29
C MET A 659 25.66 3.22 -16.10
N ASN A 660 26.61 2.31 -15.83
CA ASN A 660 27.97 2.33 -16.37
C ASN A 660 28.66 3.70 -16.20
N ILE A 661 28.43 4.34 -15.05
CA ILE A 661 29.04 5.60 -14.67
C ILE A 661 30.17 5.29 -13.70
N GLU A 662 31.41 5.56 -14.08
CA GLU A 662 32.52 5.45 -13.14
C GLU A 662 32.53 6.66 -12.21
N LEU A 663 32.04 6.49 -10.98
CA LEU A 663 32.14 7.45 -9.89
C LEU A 663 33.14 6.96 -8.86
N THR A 664 34.05 7.85 -8.48
CA THR A 664 34.97 7.58 -7.39
C THR A 664 34.24 7.73 -6.04
N ASP A 665 34.72 7.01 -5.03
CA ASP A 665 34.16 7.10 -3.68
C ASP A 665 34.23 8.54 -3.13
N ASP A 666 35.27 9.30 -3.47
CA ASP A 666 35.39 10.73 -3.14
C ASP A 666 34.28 11.58 -3.76
N SER A 667 33.90 11.28 -4.99
CA SER A 667 32.81 11.96 -5.70
C SER A 667 31.45 11.71 -5.06
N ILE A 668 31.22 10.49 -4.59
CA ILE A 668 29.99 10.13 -3.88
C ILE A 668 29.96 10.82 -2.52
N ASN A 669 31.08 10.81 -1.79
CA ASN A 669 31.20 11.48 -0.51
C ASN A 669 30.97 13.00 -0.59
N ASP A 670 31.51 13.65 -1.64
CA ASP A 670 31.27 15.06 -1.90
C ASP A 670 29.80 15.37 -2.22
N LEU A 671 29.14 14.47 -2.94
CA LEU A 671 27.70 14.59 -3.21
C LEU A 671 26.89 14.50 -1.93
N VAL A 672 27.15 13.48 -1.10
CA VAL A 672 26.51 13.32 0.21
C VAL A 672 26.64 14.56 1.08
N ARG A 673 27.86 15.08 1.23
CA ARG A 673 28.13 16.30 1.99
C ARG A 673 27.45 17.54 1.43
N SER A 674 27.12 17.54 0.15
CA SER A 674 26.39 18.65 -0.48
C SER A 674 24.88 18.59 -0.23
N ILE A 675 24.35 17.44 0.18
CA ILE A 675 22.95 17.21 0.51
C ILE A 675 22.67 17.38 2.00
N ASP A 676 23.61 16.99 2.85
CA ASP A 676 23.58 17.19 4.30
C ASP A 676 23.78 18.68 4.63
N PHE A 677 22.69 19.44 4.71
CA PHE A 677 22.72 20.89 4.93
C PHE A 677 22.98 21.25 6.40
N ASN A 678 22.47 20.45 7.32
CA ASN A 678 22.60 20.67 8.75
C ASN A 678 23.94 20.15 9.31
N LYS A 679 24.69 19.37 8.49
CA LYS A 679 25.99 18.76 8.79
C LYS A 679 25.98 17.84 10.01
N ASP A 680 24.89 17.12 10.20
CA ASP A 680 24.76 16.13 11.27
C ASP A 680 25.27 14.73 10.90
N GLY A 681 25.73 14.55 9.66
CA GLY A 681 26.25 13.29 9.12
C GLY A 681 25.17 12.33 8.64
N ASN A 682 23.93 12.81 8.52
CA ASN A 682 22.81 12.05 7.97
C ASN A 682 22.04 12.94 6.99
N ILE A 683 21.14 12.35 6.23
CA ILE A 683 20.26 13.06 5.29
C ILE A 683 18.83 12.80 5.74
N ASP A 684 18.10 13.83 6.16
CA ASP A 684 16.68 13.71 6.41
C ASP A 684 15.86 13.81 5.11
N PHE A 685 14.55 13.51 5.19
CA PHE A 685 13.70 13.53 4.00
C PHE A 685 13.56 14.93 3.38
N ASN A 686 13.65 16.00 4.16
CA ASN A 686 13.57 17.34 3.63
C ASN A 686 14.88 17.72 2.93
N GLU A 687 16.03 17.36 3.48
CA GLU A 687 17.34 17.52 2.85
C GLU A 687 17.43 16.72 1.56
N PHE A 688 16.93 15.49 1.57
CA PHE A 688 16.82 14.65 0.37
C PHE A 688 15.95 15.32 -0.70
N LEU A 689 14.78 15.86 -0.36
CA LEU A 689 13.94 16.63 -1.26
C LEU A 689 14.62 17.92 -1.75
N GLU A 690 15.32 18.63 -0.86
CA GLU A 690 16.04 19.87 -1.16
C GLU A 690 17.19 19.63 -2.15
N ALA A 691 17.85 18.48 -2.09
CA ALA A 691 18.86 18.10 -3.08
C ALA A 691 18.34 18.08 -4.52
N PHE A 692 17.07 17.74 -4.72
CA PHE A 692 16.41 17.86 -6.02
C PHE A 692 15.99 19.30 -6.35
N ARG A 693 15.92 20.19 -5.35
CA ARG A 693 15.54 21.60 -5.44
C ARG A 693 16.67 22.53 -5.90
N LEU A 694 17.82 22.42 -5.23
CA LEU A 694 18.92 23.40 -5.31
C LEU A 694 19.64 23.47 -6.67
N VAL A 695 19.53 22.46 -7.47
CA VAL A 695 20.28 22.40 -8.73
C VAL A 695 19.70 23.31 -9.81
N LYS A 696 18.58 24.00 -9.58
CA LYS A 696 17.98 24.99 -10.50
C LYS A 696 18.19 26.47 -10.11
N GLN A 697 18.71 26.76 -8.93
CA GLN A 697 18.92 28.15 -8.47
C GLN A 697 20.16 28.82 -9.03
N SER A 698 20.96 28.15 -9.86
CA SER A 698 22.21 28.68 -10.42
C SER A 698 22.16 28.83 -11.95
N GLN A 699 21.03 29.32 -12.48
CA GLN A 699 20.92 29.86 -13.84
C GLN A 699 20.51 31.33 -13.83
#